data_fe8a1bf551ae78203aa488a4dec893b3
#
_entry.id   fe8a1bf551ae78203aa488a4dec893b3
#
_cell.length_a   1.000
_cell.length_b   1.000
_cell.length_c   1.000
_cell.angle_alpha   90.00
_cell.angle_beta   90.00
_cell.angle_gamma   90.00
#
_symmetry.space_group_name_H-M   'P 1'
#
loop_
_entity.id
_entity.type
_entity.pdbx_description
1 polymer ?
#
loop_
_entity_poly.entity_id
_entity_poly.type
_entity_poly.pdbx_seq_one_letter_code
_entity_poly.pdbx_strand_id
1 'polypeptide(L)'
;MNEXLTSTLFLIFKKVLLIIALLSFVFSDDSWKVYDESDLAYIHITVDPEDLEWMYDNVESDSMHLATLQFQNAFINETVDSIGFRLRGNTSRNADKKSFKVDFNHFISGREFYGXQKXNLNGEHNDPSIIRSKLSWDFYEDIGMKSSRASHATLYINNEYFGLYISIEHIDDTFLTRNFENDKGNLWKCIWPADLTYRGNEPDDYHPYYSETRPYELKTNKNDYEYVKLARLINVIHETPDSLEMVLDIKTTLQYXAMNVLTGSWDDYRFLRNNFYLYHNPDDDLIYWLPFDYDNSFGIDWFNIDWSTIDPYEYAVIDNDGRPLTDYLFSQQRYRNLFSHFLQFYNQQLFNLDSIYETLNNFSDHLYSAAEYDIYRTLDYGFSINDFLNSYGSDYENAHVKQGILEFIAERKESLNEQIAFDGYNPIIYESSIEQNIMMVGESINVKASIWGNVLNAQFFYRHVNXEEWSSVPLFFNPITESKRVEDHDQWLAEFXPLQSGDYDWYVLXSNEIEDEKFPVYDYRSFEVLNPITNQSLLINEMLANNVTTNMDEAGEYDDWVELWNNSDLQADLTNHFLTDKRDNLTKWKFPDSSXGILPNDYILIWCDEDQDQGNLHTNFKLSSGGEFLALIHPDGETILDSVTFPYQQEDISYGRVFTQGYNDEWDYLSPTPLSSNTSLQISNALSANSFELKNLYPNPFNSNFQISXNIDKELGPIKIDVISLIGRTVESKIIYPSSLGFTTISMEMDNTHASGTYFLKITMGNNLISEKVLLLK
;
A
#
# COMPACT_ATOMS: atom_id res chain seq x y z
N MET A 1 45.75 -5.61 19.61
CA MET A 1 45.28 -5.03 18.33
C MET A 1 44.44 -6.01 17.50
N ASN A 2 44.58 -7.33 17.64
CA ASN A 2 43.78 -8.32 16.89
C ASN A 2 42.40 -8.62 17.51
N GLU A 3 42.25 -8.48 18.82
CA GLU A 3 40.95 -8.72 19.47
C GLU A 3 39.91 -7.61 19.21
N UNK A 4 40.25 -6.62 18.90
CA UNK A 4 39.43 -5.62 18.65
C UNK A 4 38.86 -5.65 17.33
N LEU A 5 39.75 -5.89 16.58
CA LEU A 5 39.26 -5.95 15.20
C LEU A 5 38.21 -7.04 15.00
N THR A 6 38.38 -8.16 15.66
CA THR A 6 37.40 -9.27 15.56
C THR A 6 36.07 -8.91 16.23
N SER A 7 36.09 -8.19 17.34
CA SER A 7 34.83 -7.77 18.00
C SER A 7 34.07 -6.71 17.19
N THR A 8 34.82 -5.81 16.56
CA THR A 8 34.22 -4.77 15.71
C THR A 8 33.64 -5.37 14.41
N LEU A 9 34.36 -6.29 13.78
CA LEU A 9 33.82 -7.03 12.61
C LEU A 9 32.61 -7.86 12.99
N PHE A 10 32.58 -8.48 14.15
CA PHE A 10 31.45 -9.30 14.63
C PHE A 10 30.21 -8.41 14.90
N LEU A 11 30.42 -7.20 15.44
CA LEU A 11 29.35 -6.22 15.64
C LEU A 11 28.80 -5.68 14.30
N ILE A 12 29.69 -5.41 13.36
CA ILE A 12 29.30 -4.96 12.01
C ILE A 12 28.55 -6.10 11.30
N PHE A 13 29.02 -7.33 11.39
CA PHE A 13 28.37 -8.50 10.81
C PHE A 13 26.98 -8.75 11.43
N LYS A 14 26.87 -8.57 12.76
CA LYS A 14 25.58 -8.66 13.46
C LYS A 14 24.62 -7.54 13.04
N LYS A 15 25.12 -6.31 12.88
CA LYS A 15 24.30 -5.18 12.42
C LYS A 15 23.87 -5.35 10.94
N VAL A 16 24.76 -5.86 10.10
CA VAL A 16 24.45 -6.13 8.68
C VAL A 16 23.46 -7.31 8.57
N LEU A 17 23.60 -8.35 9.41
CA LEU A 17 22.63 -9.44 9.46
C LEU A 17 21.27 -8.98 10.02
N LEU A 18 21.28 -8.07 10.99
CA LEU A 18 20.04 -7.48 11.53
C LEU A 18 19.35 -6.61 10.48
N ILE A 19 20.12 -5.82 9.72
CA ILE A 19 19.59 -4.99 8.63
C ILE A 19 19.03 -5.90 7.50
N ILE A 20 19.69 -7.01 7.21
CA ILE A 20 19.21 -7.97 6.19
C ILE A 20 17.96 -8.72 6.72
N ALA A 21 17.89 -8.99 8.03
CA ALA A 21 16.71 -9.63 8.64
C ALA A 21 15.53 -8.64 8.77
N LEU A 22 15.81 -7.35 8.92
CA LEU A 22 14.78 -6.30 8.97
C LEU A 22 14.20 -5.95 7.59
N LEU A 23 14.87 -6.36 6.50
CA LEU A 23 14.39 -6.12 5.14
C LEU A 23 13.44 -7.21 4.59
N SER A 24 13.05 -8.19 5.41
CA SER A 24 12.38 -9.37 4.87
C SER A 24 10.91 -9.57 5.25
N PHE A 25 10.23 -8.59 5.86
CA PHE A 25 8.79 -8.69 6.13
C PHE A 25 8.06 -7.35 5.98
N VAL A 26 8.30 -6.66 4.89
CA VAL A 26 7.27 -5.79 4.35
C VAL A 26 6.36 -6.73 3.55
N PHE A 27 5.06 -6.68 3.71
CA PHE A 27 4.14 -7.21 2.71
C PHE A 27 4.62 -6.62 1.39
N SER A 28 5.33 -7.40 0.59
CA SER A 28 5.83 -6.87 -0.66
C SER A 28 4.61 -6.62 -1.53
N ASP A 29 4.38 -5.36 -1.84
CA ASP A 29 3.46 -5.02 -2.91
C ASP A 29 3.98 -5.72 -4.16
N ASP A 30 3.44 -6.88 -4.47
CA ASP A 30 3.85 -7.70 -5.62
C ASP A 30 3.29 -7.16 -6.94
N SER A 31 2.48 -6.10 -6.90
CA SER A 31 1.87 -5.51 -8.09
C SER A 31 2.90 -4.91 -9.06
N TRP A 32 4.10 -4.54 -8.57
CA TRP A 32 5.19 -4.10 -9.45
C TRP A 32 5.54 -5.15 -10.50
N LYS A 33 5.35 -6.45 -10.19
CA LYS A 33 5.64 -7.55 -11.12
C LYS A 33 4.80 -7.48 -12.40
N VAL A 34 3.58 -6.94 -12.30
CA VAL A 34 2.67 -6.79 -13.45
C VAL A 34 3.20 -5.74 -14.43
N TYR A 35 3.89 -4.71 -13.91
CA TYR A 35 4.39 -3.57 -14.69
C TYR A 35 5.90 -3.65 -14.95
N ASP A 36 6.54 -4.78 -14.61
CA ASP A 36 7.96 -4.99 -14.91
C ASP A 36 8.19 -5.05 -16.43
N GLU A 37 9.21 -4.33 -16.88
CA GLU A 37 9.53 -4.19 -18.31
C GLU A 37 10.85 -4.88 -18.72
N SER A 38 11.41 -5.72 -17.86
CA SER A 38 12.63 -6.47 -18.19
C SER A 38 12.42 -7.46 -19.34
N ASP A 39 11.20 -7.99 -19.47
CA ASP A 39 10.74 -8.76 -20.64
C ASP A 39 9.42 -8.17 -21.13
N LEU A 40 9.24 -8.11 -22.45
CA LEU A 40 7.97 -7.67 -23.03
C LEU A 40 6.85 -8.63 -22.62
N ALA A 41 5.85 -8.13 -21.92
CA ALA A 41 4.77 -8.97 -21.40
C ALA A 41 3.95 -9.57 -22.54
N TYR A 42 3.54 -10.83 -22.35
CA TYR A 42 2.62 -11.54 -23.24
C TYR A 42 1.27 -11.63 -22.55
N ILE A 43 0.24 -11.11 -23.18
CA ILE A 43 -1.15 -11.16 -22.70
C ILE A 43 -2.02 -11.84 -23.75
N HIS A 44 -2.70 -12.91 -23.35
CA HIS A 44 -3.63 -13.62 -24.21
C HIS A 44 -5.01 -13.68 -23.54
N ILE A 45 -6.00 -13.13 -24.23
CA ILE A 45 -7.40 -13.14 -23.79
C ILE A 45 -8.15 -14.19 -24.62
N THR A 46 -8.85 -15.05 -23.93
CA THR A 46 -9.82 -15.97 -24.55
C THR A 46 -11.22 -15.51 -24.18
N VAL A 47 -12.02 -15.11 -25.14
CA VAL A 47 -13.38 -14.60 -24.97
C VAL A 47 -14.29 -15.25 -26.04
N ASP A 48 -15.58 -15.43 -25.74
CA ASP A 48 -16.52 -15.95 -26.72
C ASP A 48 -16.48 -15.05 -27.98
N PRO A 49 -16.28 -15.63 -29.18
CA PRO A 49 -16.28 -14.84 -30.41
C PRO A 49 -17.55 -14.01 -30.64
N GLU A 50 -18.72 -14.50 -30.20
CA GLU A 50 -19.97 -13.73 -30.31
C GLU A 50 -19.95 -12.51 -29.38
N ASP A 51 -19.35 -12.63 -28.18
CA ASP A 51 -19.17 -11.51 -27.26
C ASP A 51 -18.20 -10.48 -27.83
N LEU A 52 -17.10 -10.92 -28.45
CA LEU A 52 -16.15 -9.99 -29.06
C LEU A 52 -16.79 -9.22 -30.22
N GLU A 53 -17.54 -9.91 -31.08
CA GLU A 53 -18.29 -9.28 -32.17
C GLU A 53 -19.31 -8.28 -31.60
N TRP A 54 -20.04 -8.68 -30.53
CA TRP A 54 -21.00 -7.81 -29.88
C TRP A 54 -20.36 -6.52 -29.37
N MET A 55 -19.16 -6.63 -28.73
CA MET A 55 -18.41 -5.45 -28.24
C MET A 55 -18.11 -4.47 -29.39
N TYR A 56 -17.73 -4.99 -30.56
CA TYR A 56 -17.38 -4.18 -31.73
C TYR A 56 -18.63 -3.52 -32.36
N ASP A 57 -19.79 -4.19 -32.27
CA ASP A 57 -21.07 -3.64 -32.73
C ASP A 57 -21.66 -2.63 -31.75
N ASN A 58 -21.25 -2.68 -30.46
CA ASN A 58 -21.81 -1.86 -29.37
C ASN A 58 -20.67 -1.10 -28.67
N VAL A 59 -19.88 -0.33 -29.41
CA VAL A 59 -18.61 0.25 -28.92
C VAL A 59 -18.80 1.16 -27.69
N GLU A 60 -19.99 1.77 -27.53
CA GLU A 60 -20.28 2.65 -26.40
C GLU A 60 -20.66 1.90 -25.11
N SER A 61 -20.84 0.58 -25.18
CA SER A 61 -21.29 -0.20 -24.05
C SER A 61 -20.15 -0.43 -23.03
N ASP A 62 -20.48 -0.32 -21.75
CA ASP A 62 -19.59 -0.69 -20.63
C ASP A 62 -19.85 -2.11 -20.11
N SER A 63 -20.64 -2.90 -20.81
CA SER A 63 -20.93 -4.30 -20.40
C SER A 63 -19.64 -5.14 -20.37
N MET A 64 -19.47 -5.86 -19.28
CA MET A 64 -18.35 -6.81 -19.11
C MET A 64 -18.73 -8.19 -19.63
N HIS A 65 -17.85 -8.76 -20.42
CA HIS A 65 -17.99 -10.11 -20.96
C HIS A 65 -17.03 -11.06 -20.27
N LEU A 66 -17.45 -12.31 -20.12
CA LEU A 66 -16.67 -13.34 -19.44
C LEU A 66 -15.48 -13.76 -20.31
N ALA A 67 -14.29 -13.76 -19.74
CA ALA A 67 -13.08 -14.12 -20.46
C ALA A 67 -12.06 -14.80 -19.55
N THR A 68 -11.01 -15.34 -20.16
CA THR A 68 -9.82 -15.90 -19.48
C THR A 68 -8.60 -15.12 -19.95
N LEU A 69 -7.74 -14.76 -19.00
CA LEU A 69 -6.47 -14.08 -19.27
C LEU A 69 -5.33 -15.04 -19.01
N GLN A 70 -4.39 -15.15 -19.95
CA GLN A 70 -3.05 -15.69 -19.70
C GLN A 70 -2.08 -14.51 -19.71
N PHE A 71 -1.26 -14.40 -18.66
CA PHE A 71 -0.27 -13.34 -18.51
C PHE A 71 1.11 -13.96 -18.30
N GLN A 72 2.09 -13.49 -19.07
CA GLN A 72 3.48 -13.95 -18.90
C GLN A 72 4.45 -12.77 -19.07
N ASN A 73 5.38 -12.64 -18.13
CA ASN A 73 6.55 -11.76 -18.23
C ASN A 73 7.70 -12.40 -17.43
N ALA A 74 8.73 -11.64 -17.07
CA ALA A 74 9.89 -12.16 -16.33
C ALA A 74 9.53 -12.78 -14.97
N PHE A 75 8.46 -12.32 -14.32
CA PHE A 75 8.11 -12.70 -12.94
C PHE A 75 6.82 -13.50 -12.82
N ILE A 76 5.96 -13.46 -13.83
CA ILE A 76 4.61 -14.03 -13.77
C ILE A 76 4.41 -14.96 -14.98
N ASN A 77 3.81 -16.13 -14.75
CA ASN A 77 3.32 -17.00 -15.81
C ASN A 77 2.05 -17.69 -15.31
N GLU A 78 0.92 -17.03 -15.49
CA GLU A 78 -0.34 -17.46 -14.89
C GLU A 78 -1.51 -17.33 -15.86
N THR A 79 -2.52 -18.17 -15.62
CA THR A 79 -3.81 -18.12 -16.31
C THR A 79 -4.90 -17.84 -15.28
N VAL A 80 -5.72 -16.82 -15.54
CA VAL A 80 -6.80 -16.37 -14.66
C VAL A 80 -8.11 -16.49 -15.44
N ASP A 81 -8.98 -17.38 -14.99
CA ASP A 81 -10.32 -17.54 -15.60
C ASP A 81 -11.30 -16.51 -15.05
N SER A 82 -12.47 -16.44 -15.63
CA SER A 82 -13.63 -15.68 -15.12
C SER A 82 -13.30 -14.20 -14.85
N ILE A 83 -12.50 -13.60 -15.73
CA ILE A 83 -12.25 -12.15 -15.70
C ILE A 83 -13.37 -11.43 -16.48
N GLY A 84 -13.62 -10.17 -16.13
CA GLY A 84 -14.41 -9.26 -16.93
C GLY A 84 -13.56 -8.63 -18.02
N PHE A 85 -14.09 -8.55 -19.23
CA PHE A 85 -13.37 -8.01 -20.40
C PHE A 85 -14.31 -7.13 -21.20
N ARG A 86 -13.85 -5.91 -21.59
CA ARG A 86 -14.64 -4.98 -22.41
C ARG A 86 -13.77 -3.94 -23.11
N LEU A 87 -14.36 -3.21 -24.04
CA LEU A 87 -13.71 -2.04 -24.62
C LEU A 87 -13.59 -0.93 -23.57
N ARG A 88 -12.57 -0.07 -23.74
CA ARG A 88 -12.39 1.11 -22.89
C ARG A 88 -12.03 2.34 -23.75
N GLY A 89 -12.09 3.51 -23.12
CA GLY A 89 -11.80 4.77 -23.76
C GLY A 89 -13.06 5.61 -23.91
N ASN A 90 -12.92 6.74 -24.54
CA ASN A 90 -14.01 7.64 -24.96
C ASN A 90 -13.99 7.71 -26.49
N THR A 91 -13.32 8.67 -27.06
CA THR A 91 -13.21 8.81 -28.52
C THR A 91 -12.50 7.62 -29.17
N SER A 92 -11.53 7.03 -28.49
CA SER A 92 -10.75 5.85 -28.95
C SER A 92 -11.60 4.59 -29.13
N ARG A 93 -12.84 4.54 -28.59
CA ARG A 93 -13.73 3.38 -28.82
C ARG A 93 -14.07 3.18 -30.29
N ASN A 94 -14.04 4.27 -31.08
CA ASN A 94 -14.32 4.22 -32.50
C ASN A 94 -13.09 3.95 -33.35
N ALA A 95 -11.89 3.99 -32.77
CA ALA A 95 -10.64 3.64 -33.49
C ALA A 95 -10.65 2.17 -33.94
N ASP A 96 -9.95 1.85 -34.99
CA ASP A 96 -9.77 0.47 -35.42
C ASP A 96 -8.89 -0.31 -34.45
N LYS A 97 -7.83 0.32 -33.93
CA LYS A 97 -7.03 -0.27 -32.86
C LYS A 97 -7.67 0.03 -31.51
N LYS A 98 -8.48 -0.91 -31.02
CA LYS A 98 -9.27 -0.79 -29.79
C LYS A 98 -8.38 -0.84 -28.55
N SER A 99 -8.82 -0.15 -27.49
CA SER A 99 -8.29 -0.31 -26.12
C SER A 99 -9.27 -1.16 -25.30
N PHE A 100 -8.72 -1.92 -24.34
CA PHE A 100 -9.51 -2.87 -23.55
C PHE A 100 -9.31 -2.67 -22.06
N LYS A 101 -10.29 -3.13 -21.30
CA LYS A 101 -10.25 -3.19 -19.85
C LYS A 101 -10.41 -4.63 -19.39
N VAL A 102 -9.53 -5.06 -18.49
CA VAL A 102 -9.63 -6.31 -17.75
C VAL A 102 -10.07 -5.99 -16.32
N ASP A 103 -11.01 -6.74 -15.80
CA ASP A 103 -11.51 -6.60 -14.43
C ASP A 103 -11.48 -7.97 -13.74
N PHE A 104 -10.56 -8.14 -12.81
CA PHE A 104 -10.38 -9.40 -12.08
C PHE A 104 -11.48 -9.62 -11.05
N ASN A 105 -12.11 -8.53 -10.60
CA ASN A 105 -13.08 -8.50 -9.51
C ASN A 105 -14.53 -8.62 -9.99
N HIS A 106 -14.79 -8.50 -11.30
CA HIS A 106 -16.16 -8.36 -11.82
C HIS A 106 -17.03 -9.60 -11.58
N PHE A 107 -16.54 -10.78 -11.96
CA PHE A 107 -17.31 -12.04 -11.83
C PHE A 107 -16.96 -12.79 -10.55
N ILE A 108 -15.83 -12.50 -9.92
CA ILE A 108 -15.39 -13.12 -8.66
C ILE A 108 -15.03 -11.98 -7.69
N SER A 109 -15.97 -11.67 -6.81
CA SER A 109 -15.86 -10.56 -5.87
C SER A 109 -14.61 -10.68 -4.98
N GLY A 110 -13.87 -9.59 -4.83
CA GLY A 110 -12.68 -9.52 -3.98
C GLY A 110 -11.42 -10.08 -4.61
N ARG A 111 -11.49 -10.58 -5.85
CA ARG A 111 -10.30 -11.14 -6.49
C ARG A 111 -9.39 -10.05 -7.04
N GLU A 112 -8.10 -10.25 -6.82
CA GLU A 112 -7.03 -9.40 -7.32
C GLU A 112 -5.99 -10.25 -8.06
N PHE A 113 -5.27 -9.60 -8.98
CA PHE A 113 -4.14 -10.17 -9.69
C PHE A 113 -2.90 -9.38 -9.27
N TYR A 114 -2.12 -9.97 -8.40
CA TYR A 114 -0.95 -9.32 -7.78
C TYR A 114 -1.27 -7.96 -7.16
N GLY A 115 -2.44 -7.85 -6.49
CA GLY A 115 -2.91 -6.59 -5.93
C GLY A 115 -3.60 -5.63 -6.91
N UNK A 116 -3.85 -5.80 -8.21
CA UNK A 116 -4.45 -5.05 -9.13
C UNK A 116 -5.75 -5.57 -9.35
N GLN A 117 -6.79 -4.87 -9.06
CA GLN A 117 -8.15 -5.33 -9.46
C GLN A 117 -8.39 -5.19 -10.96
N LYS A 118 -7.76 -4.31 -11.57
CA LYS A 118 -7.99 -4.00 -13.00
C LYS A 118 -6.69 -3.67 -13.74
N UNK A 119 -6.50 -3.89 -15.16
CA UNK A 119 -5.57 -3.54 -15.99
C UNK A 119 -6.20 -2.86 -17.10
N ASN A 120 -5.61 -1.86 -17.51
CA ASN A 120 -6.03 -1.17 -18.76
C ASN A 120 -5.05 -1.50 -19.87
N LEU A 121 -5.52 -1.93 -21.01
CA LEU A 121 -4.70 -2.25 -22.19
C LEU A 121 -4.98 -1.17 -23.25
N ASN A 122 -4.09 -0.20 -23.35
CA ASN A 122 -4.24 0.93 -24.26
C ASN A 122 -3.61 0.60 -25.61
N GLY A 123 -4.39 0.74 -26.68
CA GLY A 123 -3.92 0.47 -28.05
C GLY A 123 -3.04 1.55 -28.63
N GLU A 124 -3.09 2.77 -28.06
CA GLU A 124 -2.28 3.93 -28.49
C GLU A 124 -2.47 4.21 -29.99
N HIS A 125 -3.71 4.20 -30.46
CA HIS A 125 -4.05 4.27 -31.89
C HIS A 125 -3.55 5.54 -32.59
N ASN A 126 -3.37 6.63 -31.82
CA ASN A 126 -2.93 7.93 -32.34
C ASN A 126 -1.41 8.14 -32.24
N ASP A 127 -0.66 7.18 -31.66
CA ASP A 127 0.78 7.28 -31.47
C ASP A 127 1.52 6.22 -32.28
N PRO A 128 2.20 6.59 -33.38
CA PRO A 128 2.96 5.59 -34.16
C PRO A 128 4.11 4.93 -33.39
N SER A 129 4.65 5.61 -32.36
CA SER A 129 5.77 5.09 -31.56
C SER A 129 5.32 4.14 -30.47
N ILE A 130 4.07 4.24 -30.01
CA ILE A 130 3.49 3.46 -28.90
C ILE A 130 4.33 3.61 -27.61
N ILE A 131 4.90 4.81 -27.36
CA ILE A 131 5.63 5.08 -26.11
C ILE A 131 5.32 6.46 -25.47
N ARG A 132 4.59 7.35 -26.15
CA ARG A 132 4.40 8.72 -25.61
C ARG A 132 3.74 8.70 -24.22
N SER A 133 2.68 7.93 -24.07
CA SER A 133 2.06 7.81 -22.73
C SER A 133 2.97 7.10 -21.74
N LYS A 134 3.68 6.04 -22.17
CA LYS A 134 4.64 5.32 -21.30
C LYS A 134 5.73 6.26 -20.79
N LEU A 135 6.32 7.05 -21.68
CA LEU A 135 7.37 8.00 -21.31
C LEU A 135 6.86 9.03 -20.29
N SER A 136 5.61 9.50 -20.44
CA SER A 136 4.98 10.39 -19.46
C SER A 136 4.86 9.71 -18.07
N TRP A 137 4.42 8.45 -18.05
CA TRP A 137 4.28 7.70 -16.77
C TRP A 137 5.64 7.47 -16.10
N ASP A 138 6.68 7.17 -16.89
CA ASP A 138 8.05 7.01 -16.37
C ASP A 138 8.53 8.32 -15.74
N PHE A 139 8.25 9.45 -16.37
CA PHE A 139 8.62 10.75 -15.81
C PHE A 139 7.89 11.04 -14.50
N TYR A 140 6.60 10.68 -14.39
CA TYR A 140 5.86 10.84 -13.14
C TYR A 140 6.45 9.96 -12.02
N GLU A 141 6.84 8.74 -12.34
CA GLU A 141 7.52 7.84 -11.40
C GLU A 141 8.86 8.43 -10.96
N ASP A 142 9.64 8.94 -11.92
CA ASP A 142 10.95 9.57 -11.67
C ASP A 142 10.84 10.74 -10.67
N ILE A 143 9.82 11.58 -10.82
CA ILE A 143 9.64 12.74 -9.92
C ILE A 143 8.93 12.38 -8.60
N GLY A 144 8.53 11.11 -8.42
CA GLY A 144 7.89 10.65 -7.19
C GLY A 144 6.44 11.07 -7.01
N MET A 145 5.79 11.55 -8.06
CA MET A 145 4.37 11.92 -7.98
C MET A 145 3.50 10.66 -8.08
N LYS A 146 2.48 10.57 -7.23
CA LYS A 146 1.55 9.44 -7.22
C LYS A 146 0.86 9.34 -8.58
N SER A 147 1.12 8.26 -9.32
CA SER A 147 0.68 8.11 -10.71
C SER A 147 0.55 6.64 -11.08
N SER A 148 -0.09 6.37 -12.22
CA SER A 148 -0.20 5.01 -12.75
C SER A 148 1.16 4.49 -13.20
N ARG A 149 1.42 3.23 -12.94
CA ARG A 149 2.54 2.50 -13.54
C ARG A 149 2.13 2.02 -14.92
N ALA A 150 3.10 1.81 -15.80
CA ALA A 150 2.82 1.38 -17.18
C ALA A 150 3.94 0.48 -17.70
N SER A 151 3.57 -0.51 -18.51
CA SER A 151 4.52 -1.40 -19.18
C SER A 151 3.98 -1.81 -20.55
N HIS A 152 4.86 -2.20 -21.46
CA HIS A 152 4.45 -2.70 -22.77
C HIS A 152 4.03 -4.16 -22.71
N ALA A 153 3.10 -4.53 -23.58
CA ALA A 153 2.63 -5.91 -23.71
C ALA A 153 2.25 -6.22 -25.16
N THR A 154 2.50 -7.46 -25.58
CA THR A 154 1.88 -8.01 -26.78
C THR A 154 0.51 -8.56 -26.40
N LEU A 155 -0.52 -8.20 -27.16
CA LEU A 155 -1.89 -8.65 -26.90
C LEU A 155 -2.36 -9.62 -27.98
N TYR A 156 -2.82 -10.78 -27.54
CA TYR A 156 -3.52 -11.77 -28.37
C TYR A 156 -4.95 -11.90 -27.87
N ILE A 157 -5.91 -11.98 -28.79
CA ILE A 157 -7.31 -12.30 -28.46
C ILE A 157 -7.72 -13.48 -29.34
N ASN A 158 -8.18 -14.57 -28.72
CA ASN A 158 -8.59 -15.81 -29.40
C ASN A 158 -7.52 -16.31 -30.39
N ASN A 159 -6.24 -16.25 -29.97
CA ASN A 159 -5.07 -16.67 -30.76
C ASN A 159 -4.73 -15.76 -31.95
N GLU A 160 -5.43 -14.64 -32.15
CA GLU A 160 -5.09 -13.62 -33.13
C GLU A 160 -4.22 -12.54 -32.47
N TYR A 161 -3.12 -12.14 -33.11
CA TYR A 161 -2.26 -11.05 -32.62
C TYR A 161 -2.93 -9.71 -32.87
N PHE A 162 -3.29 -9.02 -31.78
CA PHE A 162 -3.94 -7.70 -31.81
C PHE A 162 -2.93 -6.56 -31.78
N GLY A 163 -1.67 -6.83 -31.44
CA GLY A 163 -0.60 -5.87 -31.55
C GLY A 163 0.14 -5.56 -30.27
N LEU A 164 0.89 -4.48 -30.33
CA LEU A 164 1.65 -3.91 -29.21
C LEU A 164 0.78 -2.93 -28.46
N TYR A 165 0.70 -3.09 -27.14
CA TYR A 165 -0.17 -2.32 -26.22
C TYR A 165 0.64 -1.76 -25.08
N ILE A 166 0.11 -0.74 -24.41
CA ILE A 166 0.61 -0.30 -23.10
C ILE A 166 -0.41 -0.73 -22.04
N SER A 167 0.06 -1.52 -21.08
CA SER A 167 -0.69 -1.90 -19.89
C SER A 167 -0.51 -0.79 -18.86
N ILE A 168 -1.62 -0.13 -18.46
CA ILE A 168 -1.58 1.04 -17.57
C ILE A 168 -2.41 0.73 -16.32
N GLU A 169 -1.82 0.99 -15.15
CA GLU A 169 -2.47 0.81 -13.86
C GLU A 169 -3.77 1.62 -13.78
N HIS A 170 -4.84 0.96 -13.38
CA HIS A 170 -6.14 1.63 -13.21
C HIS A 170 -6.14 2.39 -11.89
N ILE A 171 -6.65 3.63 -11.91
CA ILE A 171 -6.81 4.44 -10.70
C ILE A 171 -8.13 4.03 -10.04
N ASP A 172 -8.02 3.24 -8.95
CA ASP A 172 -9.15 2.72 -8.17
C ASP A 172 -8.71 2.49 -6.72
N ASP A 173 -9.46 1.69 -5.98
CA ASP A 173 -9.19 1.41 -4.57
C ASP A 173 -7.79 0.81 -4.35
N THR A 174 -7.35 -0.11 -5.23
CA THR A 174 -6.01 -0.71 -5.10
C THR A 174 -4.89 0.29 -5.37
N PHE A 175 -5.10 1.21 -6.31
CA PHE A 175 -4.18 2.34 -6.53
C PHE A 175 -4.10 3.21 -5.27
N LEU A 176 -5.24 3.51 -4.64
CA LEU A 176 -5.26 4.34 -3.42
C LEU A 176 -4.53 3.65 -2.27
N THR A 177 -4.79 2.35 -2.06
CA THR A 177 -4.11 1.56 -1.00
C THR A 177 -2.58 1.60 -1.17
N ARG A 178 -2.09 1.55 -2.41
CA ARG A 178 -0.65 1.60 -2.69
C ARG A 178 -0.05 2.99 -2.47
N ASN A 179 -0.82 4.05 -2.68
CA ASN A 179 -0.29 5.41 -2.75
C ASN A 179 -0.58 6.28 -1.52
N PHE A 180 -1.55 5.92 -0.70
CA PHE A 180 -1.98 6.71 0.47
C PHE A 180 -2.10 5.80 1.69
N GLU A 181 -1.66 6.27 2.84
CA GLU A 181 -1.84 5.54 4.10
C GLU A 181 -3.33 5.39 4.42
N ASN A 182 -4.13 6.39 4.11
CA ASN A 182 -5.57 6.36 4.27
C ASN A 182 -6.22 6.29 2.88
N ASP A 183 -6.74 5.13 2.51
CA ASP A 183 -7.37 4.88 1.22
C ASP A 183 -8.90 5.06 1.24
N LYS A 184 -9.44 5.60 2.35
CA LYS A 184 -10.91 5.70 2.57
C LYS A 184 -11.50 7.01 2.07
N GLY A 185 -10.71 7.85 1.44
CA GLY A 185 -11.14 9.15 0.92
C GLY A 185 -11.98 9.06 -0.35
N ASN A 186 -12.40 10.23 -0.81
CA ASN A 186 -13.26 10.37 -1.99
C ASN A 186 -12.40 10.61 -3.23
N LEU A 187 -12.60 9.78 -4.25
CA LEU A 187 -11.88 9.86 -5.53
C LEU A 187 -12.86 10.28 -6.64
N TRP A 188 -12.57 11.39 -7.29
CA TRP A 188 -13.35 11.85 -8.46
C TRP A 188 -12.51 11.72 -9.73
N LYS A 189 -13.07 11.06 -10.74
CA LYS A 189 -12.55 11.07 -12.10
C LYS A 189 -13.08 12.34 -12.78
N CYS A 190 -12.17 13.18 -13.26
CA CYS A 190 -12.50 14.49 -13.84
C CYS A 190 -12.32 14.44 -15.36
N ILE A 191 -13.44 14.54 -16.08
CA ILE A 191 -13.49 14.48 -17.54
C ILE A 191 -14.21 15.72 -18.07
N TRP A 192 -14.14 15.93 -19.39
CA TRP A 192 -14.73 17.10 -20.03
C TRP A 192 -16.19 17.32 -19.61
N PRO A 193 -16.59 18.53 -19.19
CA PRO A 193 -15.81 19.76 -19.01
C PRO A 193 -15.49 20.07 -17.53
N ALA A 194 -14.56 19.34 -16.94
CA ALA A 194 -14.16 19.49 -15.52
C ALA A 194 -13.30 20.77 -15.36
N ASP A 195 -13.94 21.91 -15.25
CA ASP A 195 -13.30 23.24 -15.27
C ASP A 195 -13.09 23.84 -13.87
N LEU A 196 -13.64 23.24 -12.81
CA LEU A 196 -13.64 23.75 -11.43
C LEU A 196 -14.30 25.13 -11.32
N THR A 197 -15.21 25.46 -12.24
CA THR A 197 -15.98 26.70 -12.21
C THR A 197 -17.09 26.61 -11.18
N TYR A 198 -17.31 27.69 -10.45
CA TYR A 198 -18.35 27.78 -9.42
C TYR A 198 -19.75 27.68 -10.06
N ARG A 199 -20.56 26.76 -9.53
CA ARG A 199 -21.92 26.46 -10.00
C ARG A 199 -22.95 26.57 -8.88
N GLY A 200 -22.49 26.81 -7.64
CA GLY A 200 -23.32 26.87 -6.43
C GLY A 200 -22.56 26.35 -5.22
N ASN A 201 -23.18 26.44 -4.06
CA ASN A 201 -22.59 26.05 -2.79
C ASN A 201 -22.89 24.59 -2.40
N GLU A 202 -23.88 23.99 -3.05
CA GLU A 202 -24.37 22.68 -2.62
C GLU A 202 -23.61 21.55 -3.35
N PRO A 203 -23.37 20.43 -2.69
CA PRO A 203 -22.76 19.27 -3.34
C PRO A 203 -23.48 18.84 -4.63
N ASP A 204 -24.80 18.93 -4.65
CA ASP A 204 -25.63 18.57 -5.81
C ASP A 204 -25.32 19.43 -7.05
N ASP A 205 -24.73 20.61 -6.89
CA ASP A 205 -24.37 21.48 -8.01
C ASP A 205 -23.25 20.88 -8.88
N TYR A 206 -22.51 19.91 -8.33
CA TYR A 206 -21.33 19.29 -8.97
C TYR A 206 -21.56 17.84 -9.38
N HIS A 207 -22.78 17.32 -9.19
CA HIS A 207 -23.15 15.96 -9.56
C HIS A 207 -23.88 15.85 -10.92
N PRO A 208 -24.27 16.90 -11.63
CA PRO A 208 -25.09 16.77 -12.83
C PRO A 208 -24.35 16.12 -14.00
N TYR A 209 -25.10 15.50 -14.87
CA TYR A 209 -24.62 15.02 -16.16
C TYR A 209 -24.52 16.20 -17.13
N TYR A 210 -23.52 16.15 -18.00
CA TYR A 210 -23.33 17.06 -19.11
C TYR A 210 -23.06 16.22 -20.37
N SER A 211 -23.92 16.37 -21.40
CA SER A 211 -23.80 15.58 -22.64
C SER A 211 -23.56 14.09 -22.37
N GLU A 212 -24.36 13.49 -21.48
CA GLU A 212 -24.30 12.09 -21.10
C GLU A 212 -23.08 11.70 -20.26
N THR A 213 -22.15 12.64 -20.01
CA THR A 213 -21.01 12.42 -19.11
C THR A 213 -21.14 13.29 -17.85
N ARG A 214 -20.56 12.81 -16.76
CA ARG A 214 -20.50 13.56 -15.51
C ARG A 214 -19.08 14.13 -15.37
N PRO A 215 -18.91 15.47 -15.33
CA PRO A 215 -17.57 16.07 -15.24
C PRO A 215 -16.74 15.58 -14.04
N TYR A 216 -17.41 15.35 -12.89
CA TYR A 216 -16.77 14.89 -11.67
C TYR A 216 -17.44 13.58 -11.25
N GLU A 217 -16.91 12.47 -11.75
CA GLU A 217 -17.51 11.15 -11.48
C GLU A 217 -16.88 10.52 -10.20
N LEU A 218 -17.70 10.37 -9.14
CA LEU A 218 -17.25 9.75 -7.89
C LEU A 218 -16.95 8.27 -8.12
N LYS A 219 -15.73 7.82 -7.75
CA LYS A 219 -15.27 6.44 -7.96
C LYS A 219 -15.26 5.60 -6.69
N THR A 220 -15.10 6.23 -5.52
CA THR A 220 -15.16 5.58 -4.20
C THR A 220 -16.40 6.06 -3.45
N ASN A 221 -16.77 5.38 -2.35
CA ASN A 221 -17.84 5.81 -1.43
C ASN A 221 -19.14 6.17 -2.16
N LYS A 222 -19.48 5.43 -3.21
CA LYS A 222 -20.60 5.76 -4.11
C LYS A 222 -21.97 5.73 -3.41
N ASN A 223 -22.10 4.93 -2.36
CA ASN A 223 -23.35 4.82 -1.60
C ASN A 223 -23.60 6.06 -0.74
N ASP A 224 -22.56 6.77 -0.36
CA ASP A 224 -22.63 7.95 0.49
C ASP A 224 -22.83 9.24 -0.30
N TYR A 225 -22.71 9.17 -1.63
CA TYR A 225 -22.94 10.32 -2.54
C TYR A 225 -22.11 11.54 -2.14
N GLU A 226 -20.81 11.37 -1.96
CA GLU A 226 -19.97 12.36 -1.27
C GLU A 226 -19.35 13.37 -2.23
N TYR A 227 -19.95 14.56 -2.34
CA TYR A 227 -19.46 15.71 -3.13
C TYR A 227 -19.14 16.93 -2.27
N VAL A 228 -19.26 16.85 -0.95
CA VAL A 228 -19.06 17.96 -0.02
C VAL A 228 -17.65 18.55 -0.17
N LYS A 229 -16.64 17.71 -0.21
CA LYS A 229 -15.23 18.17 -0.27
C LYS A 229 -14.89 18.79 -1.61
N LEU A 230 -15.46 18.28 -2.70
CA LEU A 230 -15.30 18.88 -4.03
C LEU A 230 -15.98 20.26 -4.09
N ALA A 231 -17.21 20.37 -3.59
CA ALA A 231 -17.92 21.63 -3.52
C ALA A 231 -17.15 22.66 -2.67
N ARG A 232 -16.57 22.21 -1.55
CA ARG A 232 -15.72 23.03 -0.69
C ARG A 232 -14.50 23.56 -1.46
N LEU A 233 -13.80 22.70 -2.19
CA LEU A 233 -12.64 23.12 -3.00
C LEU A 233 -13.06 24.21 -4.01
N ILE A 234 -14.13 23.98 -4.77
CA ILE A 234 -14.58 24.92 -5.81
C ILE A 234 -15.05 26.24 -5.17
N ASN A 235 -15.73 26.16 -4.04
CA ASN A 235 -16.15 27.33 -3.29
C ASN A 235 -14.94 28.16 -2.83
N VAL A 236 -13.91 27.51 -2.28
CA VAL A 236 -12.67 28.19 -1.85
C VAL A 236 -11.98 28.86 -3.04
N ILE A 237 -11.84 28.17 -4.16
CA ILE A 237 -11.23 28.74 -5.37
C ILE A 237 -11.93 30.04 -5.78
N HIS A 238 -13.26 30.09 -5.64
CA HIS A 238 -14.08 31.20 -6.10
C HIS A 238 -14.22 32.33 -5.07
N GLU A 239 -14.53 31.97 -3.79
CA GLU A 239 -14.91 32.95 -2.78
C GLU A 239 -13.76 33.38 -1.86
N THR A 240 -12.86 32.46 -1.52
CA THR A 240 -11.76 32.71 -0.57
C THR A 240 -10.46 32.08 -1.05
N PRO A 241 -9.98 32.42 -2.27
CA PRO A 241 -8.81 31.71 -2.82
C PRO A 241 -7.54 31.84 -1.98
N ASP A 242 -7.42 32.86 -1.14
CA ASP A 242 -6.30 32.98 -0.20
C ASP A 242 -6.26 31.81 0.81
N SER A 243 -7.35 31.05 0.96
CA SER A 243 -7.43 29.87 1.84
C SER A 243 -7.20 28.56 1.08
N LEU A 244 -6.70 28.60 -0.15
CA LEU A 244 -6.60 27.43 -1.03
C LEU A 244 -5.77 26.29 -0.40
N GLU A 245 -4.69 26.61 0.33
CA GLU A 245 -3.83 25.62 0.99
C GLU A 245 -4.51 24.90 2.16
N MET A 246 -5.73 25.32 2.55
CA MET A 246 -6.54 24.58 3.53
C MET A 246 -7.35 23.43 2.91
N VAL A 247 -7.44 23.35 1.59
CA VAL A 247 -8.30 22.39 0.90
C VAL A 247 -7.60 21.66 -0.24
N LEU A 248 -6.46 22.16 -0.71
CA LEU A 248 -5.78 21.63 -1.89
C LEU A 248 -4.29 21.46 -1.63
N ASP A 249 -3.75 20.31 -2.00
CA ASP A 249 -2.30 20.11 -2.01
C ASP A 249 -1.70 20.85 -3.20
N ILE A 250 -1.03 21.96 -2.91
CA ILE A 250 -0.45 22.85 -3.93
C ILE A 250 0.70 22.16 -4.66
N LYS A 251 1.49 21.34 -3.95
CA LYS A 251 2.63 20.65 -4.56
C LYS A 251 2.18 19.77 -5.73
N THR A 252 1.26 18.81 -5.49
CA THR A 252 0.80 17.91 -6.56
C THR A 252 0.08 18.66 -7.68
N THR A 253 -0.63 19.73 -7.33
CA THR A 253 -1.31 20.59 -8.33
C THR A 253 -0.29 21.24 -9.26
N LEU A 254 0.74 21.87 -8.74
CA LEU A 254 1.77 22.54 -9.54
C LEU A 254 2.68 21.55 -10.27
N GLN A 255 2.94 20.38 -9.67
CA GLN A 255 3.66 19.29 -10.35
C GLN A 255 2.88 18.82 -11.60
N TYR A 256 1.59 18.64 -11.45
CA TYR A 256 0.73 18.30 -12.58
C TYR A 256 0.79 19.35 -13.68
N UNK A 257 0.68 20.63 -13.34
CA UNK A 257 0.72 21.62 -14.14
C UNK A 257 1.94 21.72 -14.85
N ALA A 258 3.12 21.45 -14.19
CA ALA A 258 4.45 21.58 -14.81
C ALA A 258 4.72 20.42 -15.77
N MET A 259 4.35 19.19 -15.40
CA MET A 259 4.55 18.01 -16.24
C MET A 259 3.76 18.09 -17.55
N ASN A 260 2.53 18.62 -17.52
CA ASN A 260 1.76 18.80 -18.75
C ASN A 260 2.44 19.76 -19.70
N VAL A 261 2.95 20.86 -19.18
CA VAL A 261 3.73 21.84 -19.96
C VAL A 261 5.00 21.21 -20.52
N LEU A 262 5.71 20.46 -19.69
CA LEU A 262 6.97 19.80 -20.09
C LEU A 262 6.74 18.80 -21.23
N THR A 263 5.73 17.94 -21.11
CA THR A 263 5.45 16.88 -22.08
C THR A 263 4.60 17.34 -23.26
N GLY A 264 4.12 18.59 -23.21
CA GLY A 264 3.20 19.09 -24.23
C GLY A 264 1.84 18.41 -24.22
N SER A 265 1.43 17.89 -23.05
CA SER A 265 0.12 17.26 -22.89
C SER A 265 -0.94 18.36 -22.80
N TRP A 266 -1.86 18.35 -23.73
CA TRP A 266 -2.89 19.39 -23.84
C TRP A 266 -4.29 18.90 -23.53
N ASP A 267 -4.53 17.60 -23.51
CA ASP A 267 -5.84 17.04 -23.16
C ASP A 267 -5.96 16.98 -21.65
N ASP A 268 -5.87 18.13 -21.02
CA ASP A 268 -5.66 18.33 -19.59
C ASP A 268 -6.66 19.35 -19.01
N TYR A 269 -6.50 19.70 -17.74
CA TYR A 269 -7.33 20.70 -17.05
C TYR A 269 -7.25 22.07 -17.74
N ARG A 270 -6.02 22.51 -18.11
CA ARG A 270 -5.82 23.90 -18.58
C ARG A 270 -6.38 24.12 -19.98
N PHE A 271 -6.13 23.18 -20.90
CA PHE A 271 -6.54 23.36 -22.28
C PHE A 271 -7.95 22.82 -22.53
N LEU A 272 -8.19 21.51 -22.26
CA LEU A 272 -9.48 20.87 -22.58
C LEU A 272 -10.39 20.59 -21.38
N ARG A 273 -10.02 20.92 -20.14
CA ARG A 273 -10.84 20.67 -18.95
C ARG A 273 -11.11 19.18 -18.76
N ASN A 274 -10.05 18.35 -18.86
CA ASN A 274 -10.19 16.91 -19.03
C ASN A 274 -9.03 16.16 -18.33
N ASN A 275 -9.17 14.88 -18.16
CA ASN A 275 -8.12 13.89 -17.90
C ASN A 275 -7.28 14.15 -16.63
N PHE A 276 -7.96 14.17 -15.49
CA PHE A 276 -7.28 14.14 -14.17
C PHE A 276 -8.20 13.48 -13.15
N TYR A 277 -7.62 13.14 -12.01
CA TYR A 277 -8.38 12.70 -10.84
C TYR A 277 -8.08 13.64 -9.68
N LEU A 278 -9.04 13.78 -8.79
CA LEU A 278 -8.90 14.47 -7.52
C LEU A 278 -9.16 13.46 -6.40
N TYR A 279 -8.28 13.41 -5.41
CA TYR A 279 -8.43 12.52 -4.26
C TYR A 279 -8.42 13.34 -2.96
N HIS A 280 -9.51 13.30 -2.22
CA HIS A 280 -9.59 13.89 -0.87
C HIS A 280 -9.01 12.89 0.12
N ASN A 281 -7.89 13.25 0.75
CA ASN A 281 -7.25 12.43 1.78
C ASN A 281 -7.82 12.79 3.15
N PRO A 282 -8.45 11.83 3.86
CA PRO A 282 -9.04 12.14 5.17
C PRO A 282 -8.03 12.51 6.26
N ASP A 283 -6.77 12.11 6.13
CA ASP A 283 -5.77 12.33 7.19
C ASP A 283 -5.39 13.80 7.36
N ASP A 284 -5.33 14.54 6.25
CA ASP A 284 -4.94 15.96 6.28
C ASP A 284 -6.03 16.89 5.75
N ASP A 285 -7.17 16.33 5.33
CA ASP A 285 -8.33 17.04 4.80
C ASP A 285 -8.00 17.83 3.51
N LEU A 286 -6.99 17.40 2.75
CA LEU A 286 -6.56 18.04 1.50
C LEU A 286 -6.99 17.21 0.29
N ILE A 287 -7.19 17.90 -0.82
CA ILE A 287 -7.44 17.28 -2.12
C ILE A 287 -6.10 17.22 -2.89
N TYR A 288 -5.76 16.03 -3.36
CA TYR A 288 -4.54 15.72 -4.11
C TYR A 288 -4.88 15.57 -5.59
N TRP A 289 -4.00 16.09 -6.45
CA TRP A 289 -4.13 15.97 -7.90
C TRP A 289 -3.43 14.69 -8.36
N LEU A 290 -4.12 13.90 -9.21
CA LEU A 290 -3.55 12.67 -9.79
C LEU A 290 -3.60 12.77 -11.32
N PRO A 291 -2.49 12.52 -12.01
CA PRO A 291 -2.45 12.60 -13.48
C PRO A 291 -3.19 11.43 -14.14
N PHE A 292 -3.74 11.69 -15.32
CA PHE A 292 -4.48 10.67 -16.08
C PHE A 292 -4.43 10.95 -17.57
N ASP A 293 -4.18 9.90 -18.38
CA ASP A 293 -4.32 9.84 -19.85
C ASP A 293 -3.36 10.75 -20.61
N TYR A 294 -2.19 10.22 -20.97
CA TYR A 294 -1.07 10.96 -21.58
C TYR A 294 -0.81 10.57 -23.03
N ASP A 295 -1.82 10.04 -23.74
CA ASP A 295 -1.67 9.63 -25.15
C ASP A 295 -1.48 10.84 -26.10
N ASN A 296 -1.88 12.04 -25.69
CA ASN A 296 -1.78 13.27 -26.48
C ASN A 296 -0.64 14.15 -25.96
N SER A 297 0.59 13.72 -26.18
CA SER A 297 1.81 14.39 -25.68
C SER A 297 2.93 14.32 -26.71
N PHE A 298 4.05 14.98 -26.43
CA PHE A 298 5.29 14.94 -27.21
C PHE A 298 5.07 15.16 -28.72
N GLY A 299 4.36 16.26 -29.08
CA GLY A 299 4.21 16.67 -30.46
C GLY A 299 2.97 16.13 -31.18
N ILE A 300 2.07 15.44 -30.48
CA ILE A 300 0.73 15.13 -31.02
C ILE A 300 -0.12 16.41 -30.92
N ASP A 301 -0.76 16.80 -32.04
CA ASP A 301 -1.56 18.03 -32.08
C ASP A 301 -2.74 17.91 -33.07
N TRP A 302 -3.91 18.41 -32.62
CA TRP A 302 -5.14 18.45 -33.38
C TRP A 302 -5.63 19.89 -33.62
N PHE A 303 -4.86 20.91 -33.12
CA PHE A 303 -5.36 22.29 -33.03
C PHE A 303 -4.50 23.32 -33.78
N ASN A 304 -3.45 22.83 -34.46
CA ASN A 304 -2.47 23.66 -35.15
C ASN A 304 -1.71 24.57 -34.17
N ILE A 305 -1.31 23.96 -33.03
CA ILE A 305 -0.53 24.60 -31.96
C ILE A 305 0.82 23.90 -31.85
N ASP A 306 1.86 24.70 -31.74
CA ASP A 306 3.21 24.16 -31.49
C ASP A 306 3.43 24.05 -29.98
N TRP A 307 3.19 22.84 -29.45
CA TRP A 307 3.30 22.55 -28.03
C TRP A 307 4.74 22.58 -27.51
N SER A 308 5.74 22.51 -28.40
CA SER A 308 7.15 22.61 -28.00
C SER A 308 7.59 24.05 -27.68
N THR A 309 6.85 25.04 -28.15
CA THR A 309 7.20 26.46 -27.97
C THR A 309 6.14 27.28 -27.23
N ILE A 310 4.98 26.70 -26.92
CA ILE A 310 3.88 27.39 -26.23
C ILE A 310 4.33 27.97 -24.87
N ASP A 311 3.84 29.16 -24.55
CA ASP A 311 4.14 29.85 -23.28
C ASP A 311 3.64 29.02 -22.09
N PRO A 312 4.51 28.64 -21.13
CA PRO A 312 4.10 27.81 -19.99
C PRO A 312 3.08 28.48 -19.07
N TYR A 313 3.05 29.80 -19.01
CA TYR A 313 2.15 30.54 -18.12
C TYR A 313 0.77 30.81 -18.78
N GLU A 314 0.72 30.85 -20.12
CA GLU A 314 -0.50 31.07 -20.90
C GLU A 314 -0.85 29.84 -21.75
N TYR A 315 -0.74 28.66 -21.18
CA TYR A 315 -0.88 27.39 -21.89
C TYR A 315 -2.23 27.32 -22.63
N ALA A 316 -2.18 27.47 -23.91
CA ALA A 316 -3.17 27.80 -24.94
C ALA A 316 -4.64 27.42 -24.64
N VAL A 317 -5.36 28.25 -23.96
CA VAL A 317 -6.80 28.10 -23.72
C VAL A 317 -7.58 28.37 -25.02
N ILE A 318 -8.37 27.39 -25.47
CA ILE A 318 -9.08 27.50 -26.78
C ILE A 318 -10.40 28.26 -26.70
N ASP A 319 -10.90 28.50 -25.50
CA ASP A 319 -12.14 29.25 -25.29
C ASP A 319 -11.85 30.47 -24.41
N ASN A 320 -12.84 31.33 -24.29
CA ASN A 320 -12.73 32.53 -23.45
C ASN A 320 -13.15 32.27 -22.01
N ASP A 321 -13.48 31.02 -21.68
CA ASP A 321 -13.81 30.62 -20.32
C ASP A 321 -12.52 30.46 -19.50
N GLY A 322 -12.45 31.10 -18.36
CA GLY A 322 -11.29 31.03 -17.48
C GLY A 322 -11.06 29.65 -16.91
N ARG A 323 -9.88 29.48 -16.38
CA ARG A 323 -9.51 28.29 -15.56
C ARG A 323 -9.29 28.80 -14.13
N PRO A 324 -10.36 28.88 -13.32
CA PRO A 324 -10.32 29.65 -12.06
C PRO A 324 -9.15 29.27 -11.15
N LEU A 325 -8.82 27.99 -11.07
CA LEU A 325 -7.69 27.56 -10.23
C LEU A 325 -6.35 28.10 -10.76
N THR A 326 -6.02 27.84 -12.03
CA THR A 326 -4.73 28.32 -12.58
C THR A 326 -4.70 29.82 -12.78
N ASP A 327 -5.84 30.46 -13.06
CA ASP A 327 -5.93 31.93 -13.11
C ASP A 327 -5.49 32.53 -11.76
N TYR A 328 -6.00 31.98 -10.66
CA TYR A 328 -5.59 32.43 -9.32
C TYR A 328 -4.13 32.10 -9.05
N LEU A 329 -3.72 30.83 -9.23
CA LEU A 329 -2.36 30.39 -8.90
C LEU A 329 -1.30 31.23 -9.62
N PHE A 330 -1.49 31.49 -10.92
CA PHE A 330 -0.50 32.25 -11.72
C PHE A 330 -0.58 33.76 -11.50
N SER A 331 -1.65 34.25 -10.86
CA SER A 331 -1.72 35.65 -10.43
C SER A 331 -0.91 35.90 -9.16
N GLN A 332 -0.56 34.84 -8.41
CA GLN A 332 0.15 34.94 -7.14
C GLN A 332 1.64 34.64 -7.36
N GLN A 333 2.50 35.59 -7.00
CA GLN A 333 3.98 35.46 -7.13
C GLN A 333 4.50 34.15 -6.51
N ARG A 334 4.00 33.79 -5.33
CA ARG A 334 4.39 32.58 -4.60
C ARG A 334 4.19 31.32 -5.46
N TYR A 335 2.98 31.12 -5.97
CA TYR A 335 2.66 29.91 -6.75
C TYR A 335 3.28 29.93 -8.14
N ARG A 336 3.38 31.11 -8.74
CA ARG A 336 4.03 31.27 -10.04
C ARG A 336 5.52 30.92 -9.96
N ASN A 337 6.22 31.37 -8.90
CA ASN A 337 7.63 31.05 -8.66
C ASN A 337 7.82 29.55 -8.39
N LEU A 338 6.95 28.94 -7.60
CA LEU A 338 7.03 27.52 -7.29
C LEU A 338 6.78 26.66 -8.56
N PHE A 339 5.81 27.02 -9.37
CA PHE A 339 5.59 26.40 -10.69
C PHE A 339 6.83 26.54 -11.57
N SER A 340 7.41 27.74 -11.66
CA SER A 340 8.65 28.01 -12.44
C SER A 340 9.81 27.12 -11.94
N HIS A 341 9.94 26.98 -10.62
CA HIS A 341 10.97 26.16 -10.00
C HIS A 341 10.79 24.67 -10.38
N PHE A 342 9.58 24.14 -10.23
CA PHE A 342 9.31 22.75 -10.59
C PHE A 342 9.57 22.52 -12.07
N LEU A 343 9.07 23.40 -12.94
CA LEU A 343 9.23 23.26 -14.38
C LEU A 343 10.70 23.36 -14.81
N GLN A 344 11.47 24.30 -14.22
CA GLN A 344 12.91 24.43 -14.48
C GLN A 344 13.65 23.16 -14.06
N PHE A 345 13.35 22.67 -12.86
CA PHE A 345 13.98 21.47 -12.31
C PHE A 345 13.72 20.25 -13.21
N TYR A 346 12.44 20.03 -13.59
CA TYR A 346 12.07 18.88 -14.43
C TYR A 346 12.68 19.02 -15.84
N ASN A 347 12.73 20.24 -16.38
CA ASN A 347 13.37 20.50 -17.67
C ASN A 347 14.85 20.11 -17.64
N GLN A 348 15.55 20.37 -16.52
CA GLN A 348 16.95 20.04 -16.36
C GLN A 348 17.16 18.53 -16.10
N GLN A 349 16.36 17.92 -15.24
CA GLN A 349 16.57 16.55 -14.77
C GLN A 349 16.04 15.50 -15.74
N LEU A 350 14.83 15.72 -16.29
CA LEU A 350 14.18 14.72 -17.16
C LEU A 350 14.61 14.88 -18.63
N PHE A 351 14.80 16.11 -19.11
CA PHE A 351 15.15 16.40 -20.49
C PHE A 351 16.69 16.45 -20.70
N ASN A 352 17.38 15.43 -20.15
CA ASN A 352 18.78 15.17 -20.46
C ASN A 352 18.85 14.48 -21.83
N LEU A 353 19.32 15.17 -22.87
CA LEU A 353 19.23 14.69 -24.25
C LEU A 353 20.02 13.41 -24.50
N ASP A 354 21.18 13.23 -23.84
CA ASP A 354 21.99 12.01 -24.00
C ASP A 354 21.26 10.79 -23.41
N SER A 355 20.71 10.94 -22.20
CA SER A 355 19.94 9.89 -21.51
C SER A 355 18.66 9.57 -22.27
N ILE A 356 17.96 10.60 -22.75
CA ILE A 356 16.72 10.45 -23.53
C ILE A 356 17.00 9.69 -24.84
N TYR A 357 18.07 10.04 -25.54
CA TYR A 357 18.45 9.38 -26.79
C TYR A 357 18.67 7.86 -26.55
N GLU A 358 19.40 7.53 -25.48
CA GLU A 358 19.64 6.13 -25.10
C GLU A 358 18.32 5.42 -24.75
N THR A 359 17.46 6.05 -23.97
CA THR A 359 16.15 5.51 -23.57
C THR A 359 15.28 5.23 -24.81
N LEU A 360 15.20 6.20 -25.73
CA LEU A 360 14.39 6.07 -26.96
C LEU A 360 14.90 4.95 -27.85
N ASN A 361 16.24 4.83 -28.01
CA ASN A 361 16.82 3.75 -28.79
C ASN A 361 16.52 2.38 -28.16
N ASN A 362 16.66 2.26 -26.85
CA ASN A 362 16.36 1.01 -26.15
C ASN A 362 14.90 0.59 -26.34
N PHE A 363 13.95 1.53 -26.21
CA PHE A 363 12.54 1.25 -26.49
C PHE A 363 12.32 0.84 -27.94
N SER A 364 12.87 1.59 -28.88
CA SER A 364 12.71 1.29 -30.32
C SER A 364 13.19 -0.10 -30.64
N ASP A 365 14.38 -0.48 -30.16
CA ASP A 365 14.97 -1.81 -30.40
C ASP A 365 14.13 -2.92 -29.74
N HIS A 366 13.73 -2.71 -28.49
CA HIS A 366 12.96 -3.69 -27.70
C HIS A 366 11.58 -3.97 -28.30
N LEU A 367 10.92 -2.92 -28.81
CA LEU A 367 9.53 -3.00 -29.26
C LEU A 367 9.40 -3.28 -30.78
N TYR A 368 10.48 -3.16 -31.55
CA TYR A 368 10.44 -3.19 -33.01
C TYR A 368 9.70 -4.42 -33.56
N SER A 369 10.06 -5.61 -33.09
CA SER A 369 9.49 -6.85 -33.60
C SER A 369 7.98 -6.93 -33.35
N ALA A 370 7.55 -6.51 -32.15
CA ALA A 370 6.12 -6.50 -31.82
C ALA A 370 5.35 -5.46 -32.66
N ALA A 371 5.96 -4.29 -32.89
CA ALA A 371 5.36 -3.24 -33.73
C ALA A 371 5.28 -3.63 -35.20
N GLU A 372 6.30 -4.34 -35.71
CA GLU A 372 6.38 -4.78 -37.12
C GLU A 372 5.21 -5.69 -37.49
N TYR A 373 4.79 -6.56 -36.57
CA TYR A 373 3.71 -7.53 -36.84
C TYR A 373 2.32 -6.97 -36.41
N ASP A 374 2.24 -5.75 -35.86
CA ASP A 374 1.00 -5.11 -35.41
C ASP A 374 0.27 -4.46 -36.60
N ILE A 375 -0.62 -5.22 -37.23
CA ILE A 375 -1.39 -4.70 -38.39
C ILE A 375 -2.43 -3.67 -37.95
N TYR A 376 -2.94 -3.76 -36.71
CA TYR A 376 -3.97 -2.82 -36.22
C TYR A 376 -3.43 -1.39 -36.11
N ARG A 377 -2.13 -1.22 -35.82
CA ARG A 377 -1.46 0.07 -35.77
C ARG A 377 -1.59 0.85 -37.11
N THR A 378 -1.73 0.14 -38.21
CA THR A 378 -1.78 0.75 -39.55
C THR A 378 -3.17 1.20 -39.97
N LEU A 379 -4.24 0.78 -39.24
CA LEU A 379 -5.61 0.90 -39.74
C LEU A 379 -6.18 2.31 -39.59
N ASP A 380 -5.93 2.99 -38.46
CA ASP A 380 -6.52 4.28 -38.17
C ASP A 380 -5.94 5.41 -39.02
N TYR A 381 -4.61 5.52 -39.10
CA TYR A 381 -3.90 6.62 -39.77
C TYR A 381 -2.88 6.18 -40.80
N GLY A 382 -2.80 4.86 -41.10
CA GLY A 382 -1.86 4.33 -42.06
C GLY A 382 -0.41 4.30 -41.59
N PHE A 383 -0.17 4.35 -40.27
CA PHE A 383 1.19 4.36 -39.72
C PHE A 383 1.95 3.07 -40.09
N SER A 384 3.03 3.23 -40.84
CA SER A 384 3.92 2.14 -41.25
C SER A 384 4.96 1.83 -40.17
N ILE A 385 5.72 0.76 -40.35
CA ILE A 385 6.86 0.47 -39.45
C ILE A 385 7.94 1.58 -39.52
N ASN A 386 8.04 2.27 -40.65
CA ASN A 386 8.93 3.42 -40.77
C ASN A 386 8.41 4.61 -39.93
N ASP A 387 7.09 4.78 -39.83
CA ASP A 387 6.52 5.81 -38.94
C ASP A 387 6.83 5.47 -37.47
N PHE A 388 6.74 4.19 -37.09
CA PHE A 388 7.16 3.73 -35.77
C PHE A 388 8.61 4.16 -35.49
N LEU A 389 9.55 3.78 -36.35
CA LEU A 389 10.98 4.07 -36.17
C LEU A 389 11.27 5.57 -36.16
N ASN A 390 10.71 6.31 -37.12
CA ASN A 390 11.03 7.74 -37.29
C ASN A 390 10.41 8.61 -36.22
N SER A 391 9.27 8.19 -35.64
CA SER A 391 8.58 8.98 -34.62
C SER A 391 9.36 9.09 -33.30
N TYR A 392 10.35 8.23 -33.08
CA TYR A 392 11.26 8.37 -31.92
C TYR A 392 12.27 9.51 -32.09
N GLY A 393 12.63 9.83 -33.33
CA GLY A 393 13.76 10.69 -33.66
C GLY A 393 13.42 12.15 -33.88
N SER A 394 14.15 12.73 -34.84
CA SER A 394 13.97 14.10 -35.32
C SER A 394 13.43 14.06 -36.76
N ASP A 395 12.95 15.20 -37.26
CA ASP A 395 12.46 15.37 -38.65
C ASP A 395 11.33 14.39 -38.99
N TYR A 396 10.37 14.24 -38.06
CA TYR A 396 9.20 13.38 -38.30
C TYR A 396 7.91 14.19 -38.19
N GLU A 397 7.08 14.11 -39.23
CA GLU A 397 5.70 14.60 -39.21
C GLU A 397 4.82 13.65 -40.02
N ASN A 398 3.69 13.26 -39.47
CA ASN A 398 2.65 12.50 -40.18
C ASN A 398 1.29 12.76 -39.51
N ALA A 399 0.34 13.27 -40.26
CA ALA A 399 -1.02 13.58 -39.82
C ALA A 399 -0.99 14.51 -38.57
N HIS A 400 -1.53 14.04 -37.45
CA HIS A 400 -1.61 14.82 -36.19
C HIS A 400 -0.30 14.74 -35.40
N VAL A 401 0.65 13.92 -35.77
CA VAL A 401 1.96 13.83 -35.11
C VAL A 401 2.87 14.84 -35.79
N LYS A 402 3.14 15.96 -35.12
CA LYS A 402 3.84 17.10 -35.71
C LYS A 402 5.35 17.07 -35.54
N GLN A 403 5.82 16.27 -34.58
CA GLN A 403 7.27 16.16 -34.27
C GLN A 403 7.60 14.76 -33.82
N GLY A 404 8.81 14.32 -34.09
CA GLY A 404 9.38 13.16 -33.42
C GLY A 404 9.64 13.48 -31.94
N ILE A 405 9.70 12.44 -31.12
CA ILE A 405 9.80 12.61 -29.66
C ILE A 405 11.10 13.34 -29.29
N LEU A 406 12.24 12.94 -29.87
CA LEU A 406 13.54 13.60 -29.57
C LEU A 406 13.54 15.05 -30.01
N GLU A 407 12.95 15.36 -31.17
CA GLU A 407 12.80 16.72 -31.69
C GLU A 407 11.97 17.56 -30.72
N PHE A 408 10.80 17.06 -30.33
CA PHE A 408 9.93 17.76 -29.38
C PHE A 408 10.68 18.08 -28.09
N ILE A 409 11.36 17.07 -27.50
CA ILE A 409 12.08 17.23 -26.22
C ILE A 409 13.18 18.28 -26.36
N ALA A 410 13.95 18.25 -27.46
CA ALA A 410 15.04 19.20 -27.67
C ALA A 410 14.50 20.64 -27.81
N GLU A 411 13.44 20.83 -28.59
CA GLU A 411 12.83 22.16 -28.79
C GLU A 411 12.16 22.66 -27.51
N ARG A 412 11.41 21.78 -26.81
CA ARG A 412 10.74 22.15 -25.56
C ARG A 412 11.77 22.55 -24.50
N LYS A 413 12.85 21.79 -24.39
CA LYS A 413 13.96 22.11 -23.46
C LYS A 413 14.49 23.53 -23.71
N GLU A 414 14.78 23.84 -24.96
CA GLU A 414 15.33 25.16 -25.34
C GLU A 414 14.31 26.27 -25.08
N SER A 415 13.06 26.10 -25.52
CA SER A 415 12.04 27.13 -25.33
C SER A 415 11.77 27.40 -23.85
N LEU A 416 11.77 26.38 -23.01
CA LEU A 416 11.58 26.54 -21.54
C LEU A 416 12.77 27.27 -20.90
N ASN A 417 14.00 27.02 -21.36
CA ASN A 417 15.18 27.77 -20.87
C ASN A 417 15.03 29.28 -21.12
N GLU A 418 14.34 29.67 -22.19
CA GLU A 418 14.09 31.08 -22.52
C GLU A 418 12.86 31.67 -21.83
N GLN A 419 11.82 30.83 -21.59
CA GLN A 419 10.50 31.29 -21.15
C GLN A 419 10.33 31.31 -19.63
N ILE A 420 11.03 30.42 -18.91
CA ILE A 420 10.85 30.31 -17.45
C ILE A 420 11.36 31.58 -16.78
N ALA A 421 10.53 32.16 -15.91
CA ALA A 421 10.82 33.43 -15.25
C ALA A 421 10.49 33.35 -13.76
N PHE A 422 11.27 34.05 -12.97
CA PHE A 422 11.07 34.20 -11.52
C PHE A 422 10.87 35.66 -11.16
N ASP A 423 9.96 35.90 -10.23
CA ASP A 423 9.74 37.23 -9.67
C ASP A 423 10.24 37.21 -8.22
N GLY A 424 11.57 37.45 -8.06
CA GLY A 424 12.24 37.36 -6.78
C GLY A 424 12.50 35.92 -6.35
N TYR A 425 13.06 35.77 -5.13
CA TYR A 425 13.48 34.48 -4.58
C TYR A 425 13.09 34.39 -3.10
N ASN A 426 11.95 34.95 -2.72
CA ASN A 426 11.42 34.79 -1.35
C ASN A 426 11.25 33.30 -1.03
N PRO A 427 11.59 32.86 0.16
CA PRO A 427 11.53 31.42 0.48
C PRO A 427 10.10 30.90 0.45
N ILE A 428 9.94 29.69 -0.07
CA ILE A 428 8.65 28.99 -0.13
C ILE A 428 8.86 27.60 0.47
N ILE A 429 8.13 27.31 1.55
CA ILE A 429 8.03 25.97 2.11
C ILE A 429 6.85 25.29 1.44
N TYR A 430 7.07 24.26 0.64
CA TYR A 430 5.99 23.62 -0.10
C TYR A 430 5.68 22.21 0.38
N GLU A 431 6.50 21.65 1.27
CA GLU A 431 6.26 20.35 1.91
C GLU A 431 7.00 20.30 3.23
N SER A 432 6.41 19.68 4.22
CA SER A 432 7.12 19.29 5.44
C SER A 432 6.42 18.09 6.08
N SER A 433 7.22 17.19 6.65
CA SER A 433 6.73 15.97 7.27
C SER A 433 7.66 15.56 8.42
N ILE A 434 7.11 14.72 9.27
CA ILE A 434 7.89 13.94 10.25
C ILE A 434 8.10 12.57 9.62
N GLU A 435 9.33 12.08 9.63
CA GLU A 435 9.67 10.83 8.92
C GLU A 435 9.16 9.57 9.63
N GLN A 436 9.09 9.60 10.95
CA GLN A 436 8.64 8.45 11.73
C GLN A 436 7.11 8.38 11.75
N ASN A 437 6.56 7.19 11.51
CA ASN A 437 5.13 6.93 11.66
C ASN A 437 4.75 6.81 13.14
N ILE A 438 5.70 6.40 13.97
CA ILE A 438 5.51 6.23 15.42
C ILE A 438 6.62 6.98 16.13
N MET A 439 6.25 7.80 17.10
CA MET A 439 7.18 8.64 17.84
C MET A 439 7.11 8.29 19.32
N MET A 440 8.27 8.15 19.96
CA MET A 440 8.35 7.75 21.37
C MET A 440 9.18 8.72 22.18
N VAL A 441 8.82 8.82 23.46
CA VAL A 441 9.54 9.66 24.44
C VAL A 441 11.01 9.23 24.47
N GLY A 442 11.91 10.21 24.30
CA GLY A 442 13.36 10.00 24.35
C GLY A 442 13.98 9.46 23.09
N GLU A 443 13.19 9.18 22.05
CA GLU A 443 13.72 8.80 20.75
C GLU A 443 13.87 10.04 19.86
N SER A 444 14.87 9.98 18.96
CA SER A 444 15.12 11.07 18.03
C SER A 444 14.10 11.05 16.91
N ILE A 445 13.42 12.16 16.70
CA ILE A 445 12.42 12.35 15.66
C ILE A 445 13.01 13.23 14.56
N ASN A 446 12.93 12.77 13.31
CA ASN A 446 13.44 13.46 12.15
C ASN A 446 12.35 14.28 11.47
N VAL A 447 12.64 15.52 11.17
CA VAL A 447 11.76 16.43 10.45
C VAL A 447 12.39 16.75 9.12
N LYS A 448 11.61 16.63 8.05
CA LYS A 448 12.01 17.01 6.69
C LYS A 448 11.17 18.18 6.24
N ALA A 449 11.78 19.15 5.58
CA ALA A 449 11.08 20.22 4.88
C ALA A 449 11.70 20.44 3.52
N SER A 450 10.87 20.79 2.52
CA SER A 450 11.33 21.14 1.18
C SER A 450 11.10 22.63 0.98
N ILE A 451 12.21 23.39 0.83
CA ILE A 451 12.21 24.85 0.84
C ILE A 451 12.99 25.37 -0.36
N TRP A 452 12.31 26.14 -1.21
CA TRP A 452 12.94 26.86 -2.34
C TRP A 452 13.14 28.32 -2.00
N GLY A 453 14.17 28.93 -2.55
CA GLY A 453 14.41 30.37 -2.48
C GLY A 453 15.58 30.74 -1.56
N ASN A 454 15.68 32.02 -1.23
CA ASN A 454 16.77 32.57 -0.40
C ASN A 454 16.41 32.45 1.07
N VAL A 455 16.86 31.35 1.71
CA VAL A 455 16.59 31.05 3.10
C VAL A 455 17.77 31.50 3.97
N LEU A 456 17.54 32.39 4.92
CA LEU A 456 18.55 32.79 5.91
C LEU A 456 18.45 31.96 7.19
N ASN A 457 17.23 31.59 7.57
CA ASN A 457 16.97 30.85 8.80
C ASN A 457 15.73 29.99 8.61
N ALA A 458 15.84 28.72 8.97
CA ALA A 458 14.72 27.78 8.97
C ALA A 458 14.67 27.07 10.31
N GLN A 459 13.49 27.04 10.94
CA GLN A 459 13.27 26.49 12.28
C GLN A 459 12.04 25.60 12.25
N PHE A 460 12.13 24.45 12.91
CA PHE A 460 10.98 23.61 13.25
C PHE A 460 10.55 23.97 14.66
N PHE A 461 9.29 24.36 14.80
CA PHE A 461 8.64 24.71 16.08
C PHE A 461 7.71 23.60 16.49
N TYR A 462 7.75 23.23 17.76
CA TYR A 462 6.87 22.19 18.31
C TYR A 462 6.46 22.56 19.75
N ARG A 463 5.31 22.07 20.15
CA ARG A 463 4.74 22.38 21.47
C ARG A 463 3.83 21.24 21.90
N HIS A 464 4.02 20.71 23.11
CA HIS A 464 3.02 19.82 23.73
C HIS A 464 1.71 20.61 23.90
N VAL A 465 0.57 20.03 23.57
CA VAL A 465 -0.73 20.74 23.54
C VAL A 465 -1.10 21.36 24.89
N ASN A 466 -0.60 20.80 26.01
CA ASN A 466 -0.77 21.33 27.37
C ASN A 466 0.22 22.45 27.74
N UNK A 467 1.22 22.71 26.80
CA UNK A 467 2.12 23.65 27.06
C UNK A 467 1.76 24.89 26.37
N GLU A 468 2.10 26.03 26.93
CA GLU A 468 1.88 27.32 26.22
C GLU A 468 3.08 27.74 25.38
N GLU A 469 4.29 27.35 25.80
CA GLU A 469 5.54 27.79 25.16
C GLU A 469 5.93 26.87 23.99
N TRP A 470 6.40 27.50 22.92
CA TRP A 470 6.96 26.78 21.75
C TRP A 470 8.45 26.51 21.95
N SER A 471 8.87 25.32 21.68
CA SER A 471 10.27 24.94 21.52
C SER A 471 10.64 24.98 20.04
N SER A 472 11.92 25.14 19.72
CA SER A 472 12.34 25.07 18.31
C SER A 472 13.70 24.43 18.14
N VAL A 473 13.93 23.87 16.98
CA VAL A 473 15.23 23.35 16.52
C VAL A 473 15.50 23.85 15.10
N PRO A 474 16.78 24.16 14.77
CA PRO A 474 17.09 24.63 13.43
C PRO A 474 17.01 23.50 12.40
N LEU A 475 16.55 23.83 11.19
CA LEU A 475 16.67 22.96 10.02
C LEU A 475 17.98 23.30 9.28
N PHE A 476 18.60 22.29 8.69
CA PHE A 476 19.84 22.41 7.94
C PHE A 476 19.66 21.88 6.53
N PHE A 477 20.12 22.61 5.54
CA PHE A 477 20.05 22.22 4.13
C PHE A 477 20.83 20.92 3.90
N ASN A 478 20.17 19.92 3.34
CA ASN A 478 20.72 18.57 3.17
C ASN A 478 20.17 17.91 1.89
N PRO A 479 20.55 18.42 0.71
CA PRO A 479 19.94 17.93 -0.55
C PRO A 479 20.42 16.53 -0.93
N ILE A 480 19.55 15.78 -1.62
CA ILE A 480 19.87 14.50 -2.27
C ILE A 480 19.98 14.79 -3.77
N THR A 481 21.19 15.05 -4.25
CA THR A 481 21.43 15.59 -5.60
C THR A 481 21.32 14.53 -6.72
N GLU A 482 21.33 13.25 -6.39
CA GLU A 482 21.17 12.16 -7.37
C GLU A 482 19.69 11.87 -7.68
N SER A 483 18.78 12.40 -6.88
CA SER A 483 17.35 12.23 -7.05
C SER A 483 16.81 13.08 -8.22
N LYS A 484 15.73 12.59 -8.86
CA LYS A 484 14.97 13.38 -9.84
C LYS A 484 13.75 14.06 -9.20
N ARG A 485 13.63 13.95 -7.87
CA ARG A 485 12.55 14.58 -7.10
C ARG A 485 12.98 15.96 -6.64
N VAL A 486 12.20 16.97 -6.94
CA VAL A 486 12.53 18.36 -6.62
C VAL A 486 12.60 18.54 -5.09
N GLU A 487 11.72 17.89 -4.36
CA GLU A 487 11.68 17.96 -2.89
C GLU A 487 12.95 17.43 -2.23
N ASP A 488 13.64 16.47 -2.87
CA ASP A 488 14.91 15.93 -2.37
C ASP A 488 16.06 16.93 -2.57
N HIS A 489 16.03 17.67 -3.69
CA HIS A 489 17.04 18.71 -3.95
C HIS A 489 16.85 19.92 -3.03
N ASP A 490 15.62 20.19 -2.61
CA ASP A 490 15.27 21.31 -1.73
C ASP A 490 15.22 20.91 -0.26
N GLN A 491 15.75 19.73 0.11
CA GLN A 491 15.58 19.12 1.42
C GLN A 491 16.36 19.84 2.52
N TRP A 492 15.68 20.13 3.61
CA TRP A 492 16.21 20.59 4.90
C TRP A 492 15.80 19.61 5.98
N LEU A 493 16.69 19.31 6.93
CA LEU A 493 16.46 18.32 7.99
C LEU A 493 16.66 18.94 9.37
N ALA A 494 15.85 18.51 10.33
CA ALA A 494 16.01 18.77 11.75
C ALA A 494 15.77 17.49 12.54
N GLU A 495 16.23 17.49 13.80
CA GLU A 495 16.12 16.37 14.72
C GLU A 495 15.79 16.91 16.10
N PHE A 496 14.84 16.28 16.80
CA PHE A 496 14.46 16.69 18.17
C PHE A 496 14.02 15.47 19.01
N UNK A 497 13.78 15.51 20.19
CA UNK A 497 13.54 14.58 20.96
C UNK A 497 12.61 14.98 21.87
N PRO A 498 11.49 14.57 21.84
CA PRO A 498 10.46 14.88 22.84
C PRO A 498 10.73 14.18 24.17
N LEU A 499 10.47 14.89 25.23
CA LEU A 499 10.72 14.38 26.58
C LEU A 499 9.43 14.02 27.35
N GLN A 500 8.27 14.13 26.69
CA GLN A 500 6.96 13.90 27.30
C GLN A 500 6.04 13.24 26.26
N SER A 501 5.24 12.27 26.69
CA SER A 501 4.22 11.66 25.83
C SER A 501 2.99 12.56 25.70
N GLY A 502 2.22 12.36 24.64
CA GLY A 502 0.98 13.07 24.35
C GLY A 502 1.02 13.81 23.03
N ASP A 503 0.03 14.63 22.79
CA ASP A 503 -0.15 15.35 21.52
C ASP A 503 0.73 16.60 21.47
N TYR A 504 1.29 16.83 20.30
CA TYR A 504 2.11 18.01 19.98
C TYR A 504 1.56 18.73 18.77
N ASP A 505 1.55 20.06 18.82
CA ASP A 505 1.39 20.94 17.67
C ASP A 505 2.76 21.25 17.07
N TRP A 506 2.84 21.48 15.74
CA TRP A 506 4.09 21.86 15.11
C TRP A 506 3.89 22.68 13.83
N TYR A 507 4.95 23.45 13.48
CA TYR A 507 5.04 24.15 12.20
C TYR A 507 6.52 24.40 11.86
N VAL A 508 6.78 24.73 10.59
CA VAL A 508 8.10 25.16 10.09
C VAL A 508 7.99 26.64 9.72
N LEU A 509 9.05 27.40 10.06
CA LEU A 509 9.12 28.81 9.74
C LEU A 509 10.44 29.13 9.03
N UNK A 510 10.51 29.63 7.90
CA UNK A 510 11.51 29.99 7.21
C UNK A 510 11.51 31.38 7.23
N SER A 511 12.60 32.08 7.29
CA SER A 511 12.66 33.54 7.21
C SER A 511 13.83 34.05 6.37
N ASN A 512 13.66 35.22 5.81
CA ASN A 512 14.75 35.99 5.17
C ASN A 512 14.65 37.45 5.65
N GLU A 513 15.35 38.38 4.99
CA GLU A 513 15.39 39.79 5.37
C GLU A 513 14.06 40.53 5.08
N ILE A 514 13.17 39.95 4.29
CA ILE A 514 11.99 40.60 3.71
C ILE A 514 10.69 40.14 4.38
N GLU A 515 10.49 38.81 4.44
CA GLU A 515 9.28 38.24 4.99
C GLU A 515 9.50 36.86 5.61
N ASP A 516 8.60 36.48 6.47
CA ASP A 516 8.55 35.13 7.09
C ASP A 516 7.55 34.26 6.32
N GLU A 517 7.92 32.98 6.15
CA GLU A 517 7.11 31.95 5.49
C GLU A 517 6.86 30.82 6.48
N LYS A 518 5.60 30.48 6.69
CA LYS A 518 5.17 29.43 7.64
C LYS A 518 4.53 28.25 6.90
N PHE A 519 4.81 27.03 7.35
CA PHE A 519 4.15 25.82 6.86
C PHE A 519 3.69 24.93 8.01
N PRO A 520 2.41 24.52 8.06
CA PRO A 520 1.37 24.89 7.09
C PRO A 520 1.07 26.40 7.15
N VAL A 521 0.54 26.92 6.08
CA VAL A 521 0.22 28.37 5.99
C VAL A 521 -0.79 28.76 7.05
N TYR A 522 -1.72 27.86 7.34
CA TYR A 522 -2.79 28.04 8.32
C TYR A 522 -2.65 27.02 9.44
N ASP A 523 -3.01 27.43 10.67
CA ASP A 523 -3.03 26.56 11.85
C ASP A 523 -1.69 25.83 12.10
N TYR A 524 -1.76 24.64 12.63
CA TYR A 524 -0.62 23.79 12.99
C TYR A 524 -0.92 22.38 12.52
N ARG A 525 0.11 21.58 12.30
CA ARG A 525 -0.03 20.13 12.21
C ARG A 525 0.18 19.52 13.58
N SER A 526 -0.24 18.29 13.77
CA SER A 526 -0.08 17.59 15.04
C SER A 526 0.52 16.19 14.84
N PHE A 527 1.10 15.68 15.92
CA PHE A 527 1.57 14.30 16.03
C PHE A 527 1.45 13.86 17.48
N GLU A 528 1.40 12.54 17.70
CA GLU A 528 1.36 11.96 19.04
C GLU A 528 2.71 11.33 19.37
N VAL A 529 3.17 11.51 20.61
CA VAL A 529 4.37 10.88 21.16
C VAL A 529 3.94 9.86 22.22
N LEU A 530 4.34 8.62 22.06
CA LEU A 530 3.96 7.51 22.94
C LEU A 530 5.05 7.25 23.98
N ASN A 531 4.66 6.69 25.10
CA ASN A 531 5.61 6.15 26.08
C ASN A 531 6.21 4.85 25.54
N PRO A 532 7.52 4.66 25.69
CA PRO A 532 8.12 3.40 25.27
C PRO A 532 7.65 2.25 26.17
N ILE A 533 7.16 1.18 25.57
CA ILE A 533 6.81 -0.06 26.26
C ILE A 533 7.92 -1.06 25.96
N THR A 534 8.58 -1.58 26.99
CA THR A 534 9.62 -2.56 26.83
C THR A 534 9.02 -3.97 26.83
N ASN A 535 9.75 -4.93 26.27
CA ASN A 535 9.33 -6.34 26.26
C ASN A 535 9.12 -6.94 27.65
N GLN A 536 9.56 -6.23 28.72
CA GLN A 536 9.46 -6.71 30.09
C GLN A 536 8.34 -6.03 30.88
N SER A 537 7.67 -5.02 30.30
CA SER A 537 6.69 -4.22 31.05
C SER A 537 5.24 -4.62 30.76
N LEU A 538 4.94 -5.12 29.59
CA LEU A 538 3.57 -5.50 29.20
C LEU A 538 3.58 -6.94 28.73
N LEU A 539 2.89 -7.81 29.46
CA LEU A 539 2.96 -9.25 29.28
C LEU A 539 1.57 -9.84 29.04
N ILE A 540 1.49 -10.86 28.20
CA ILE A 540 0.33 -11.76 28.16
C ILE A 540 0.37 -12.56 29.48
N ASN A 541 -0.63 -12.40 30.31
CA ASN A 541 -0.63 -13.00 31.65
C ASN A 541 -1.40 -14.32 31.72
N GLU A 542 -2.60 -14.35 31.13
CA GLU A 542 -3.51 -15.48 31.21
C GLU A 542 -4.41 -15.50 29.97
N MET A 543 -4.86 -16.69 29.55
CA MET A 543 -5.88 -16.79 28.51
C MET A 543 -6.82 -17.94 28.82
N LEU A 544 -8.10 -17.77 28.44
CA LEU A 544 -9.13 -18.80 28.58
C LEU A 544 -9.80 -18.99 27.21
N ALA A 545 -9.45 -20.08 26.54
CA ALA A 545 -9.91 -20.39 25.17
C ALA A 545 -11.07 -21.43 25.16
N ASN A 546 -11.78 -21.56 26.26
CA ASN A 546 -12.96 -22.40 26.38
C ASN A 546 -13.75 -21.95 27.63
N ASN A 547 -14.30 -20.75 27.55
CA ASN A 547 -15.06 -20.15 28.67
C ASN A 547 -16.52 -20.58 28.57
N VAL A 548 -16.97 -21.33 29.56
CA VAL A 548 -18.35 -21.86 29.60
C VAL A 548 -19.14 -21.26 30.76
N THR A 549 -18.49 -21.04 31.90
CA THR A 549 -19.16 -20.53 33.11
C THR A 549 -18.30 -19.58 33.96
N THR A 550 -17.08 -19.25 33.53
CA THR A 550 -16.13 -18.52 34.39
C THR A 550 -16.55 -17.06 34.60
N ASN A 551 -16.61 -16.30 33.51
CA ASN A 551 -16.99 -14.87 33.57
C ASN A 551 -17.60 -14.45 32.26
N MET A 552 -18.51 -13.49 32.34
CA MET A 552 -19.23 -12.93 31.19
C MET A 552 -18.63 -11.57 30.79
N ASP A 553 -18.77 -11.27 29.53
CA ASP A 553 -18.53 -9.93 29.01
C ASP A 553 -19.66 -8.97 29.39
N GLU A 554 -19.63 -7.74 28.87
CA GLU A 554 -20.65 -6.71 29.10
C GLU A 554 -21.98 -6.98 28.39
N ALA A 555 -22.00 -7.87 27.40
CA ALA A 555 -23.24 -8.32 26.74
C ALA A 555 -23.89 -9.52 27.47
N GLY A 556 -23.19 -10.09 28.44
CA GLY A 556 -23.65 -11.23 29.23
C GLY A 556 -23.36 -12.59 28.57
N GLU A 557 -22.34 -12.64 27.72
CA GLU A 557 -21.92 -13.85 26.99
C GLU A 557 -20.65 -14.42 27.58
N TYR A 558 -20.47 -15.74 27.50
CA TYR A 558 -19.27 -16.43 27.97
C TYR A 558 -18.30 -16.61 26.83
N ASP A 559 -17.49 -15.60 26.60
CA ASP A 559 -16.56 -15.60 25.46
C ASP A 559 -15.13 -15.84 25.92
N ASP A 560 -14.32 -16.32 24.99
CA ASP A 560 -12.88 -16.53 25.22
C ASP A 560 -12.21 -15.18 25.49
N TRP A 561 -11.14 -15.19 26.28
CA TRP A 561 -10.45 -13.95 26.60
C TRP A 561 -8.96 -14.15 26.79
N VAL A 562 -8.23 -13.04 26.62
CA VAL A 562 -6.82 -12.91 26.99
C VAL A 562 -6.66 -11.77 27.98
N GLU A 563 -5.77 -11.95 28.94
CA GLU A 563 -5.45 -10.94 29.95
C GLU A 563 -4.03 -10.44 29.73
N LEU A 564 -3.87 -9.10 29.69
CA LEU A 564 -2.55 -8.48 29.69
C LEU A 564 -2.26 -7.90 31.08
N TRP A 565 -1.00 -7.98 31.48
CA TRP A 565 -0.50 -7.45 32.78
C TRP A 565 0.58 -6.40 32.52
N ASN A 566 0.42 -5.25 33.16
CA ASN A 566 1.45 -4.21 33.16
C ASN A 566 2.41 -4.45 34.34
N ASN A 567 3.52 -5.12 34.06
CA ASN A 567 4.55 -5.42 35.05
C ASN A 567 5.55 -4.27 35.20
N SER A 568 5.05 -3.03 35.34
CA SER A 568 5.93 -1.86 35.49
C SER A 568 5.38 -0.86 36.51
N ASP A 569 6.21 0.11 36.86
CA ASP A 569 5.84 1.20 37.78
C ASP A 569 5.20 2.40 37.04
N LEU A 570 5.02 2.31 35.73
CA LEU A 570 4.42 3.34 34.89
C LEU A 570 3.13 2.83 34.25
N GLN A 571 2.21 3.74 33.96
CA GLN A 571 1.02 3.39 33.19
C GLN A 571 1.42 2.97 31.77
N ALA A 572 0.92 1.83 31.30
CA ALA A 572 1.14 1.36 29.95
C ALA A 572 0.01 1.82 29.04
N ASP A 573 0.35 2.28 27.86
CA ASP A 573 -0.62 2.72 26.84
C ASP A 573 -0.66 1.67 25.73
N LEU A 574 -1.86 1.16 25.43
CA LEU A 574 -2.08 0.13 24.39
C LEU A 574 -2.45 0.74 23.03
N THR A 575 -2.56 2.06 22.94
CA THR A 575 -2.93 2.72 21.69
C THR A 575 -2.01 2.27 20.54
N ASN A 576 -2.61 1.89 19.40
CA ASN A 576 -1.92 1.44 18.19
C ASN A 576 -1.16 0.11 18.30
N HIS A 577 -1.15 -0.55 19.47
CA HIS A 577 -0.62 -1.91 19.58
C HIS A 577 -1.53 -2.89 18.86
N PHE A 578 -1.01 -4.11 18.59
CA PHE A 578 -1.83 -5.15 17.96
C PHE A 578 -1.81 -6.43 18.78
N LEU A 579 -2.89 -7.20 18.67
CA LEU A 579 -3.00 -8.55 19.23
C LEU A 579 -3.31 -9.51 18.08
N THR A 580 -2.66 -10.68 18.08
CA THR A 580 -2.84 -11.62 16.96
C THR A 580 -2.73 -13.08 17.43
N ASP A 581 -3.56 -13.93 16.83
CA ASP A 581 -3.50 -15.38 16.91
C ASP A 581 -2.72 -15.99 15.71
N LYS A 582 -2.14 -15.15 14.82
CA LYS A 582 -1.50 -15.62 13.57
C LYS A 582 -0.07 -15.13 13.44
N ARG A 583 0.86 -16.07 13.21
CA ARG A 583 2.28 -15.75 12.98
C ARG A 583 2.52 -15.02 11.65
N ASP A 584 1.62 -15.22 10.71
CA ASP A 584 1.72 -14.62 9.35
C ASP A 584 0.87 -13.36 9.19
N ASN A 585 0.25 -12.86 10.27
CA ASN A 585 -0.50 -11.60 10.27
C ASN A 585 -0.38 -10.94 11.65
N LEU A 586 0.73 -10.24 11.87
CA LEU A 586 1.03 -9.62 13.17
C LEU A 586 0.12 -8.43 13.51
N THR A 587 -0.51 -7.82 12.51
CA THR A 587 -1.38 -6.66 12.70
C THR A 587 -2.88 -7.02 12.63
N LYS A 588 -3.24 -8.27 12.99
CA LYS A 588 -4.59 -8.82 12.80
C LYS A 588 -5.69 -8.01 13.48
N TRP A 589 -5.47 -7.59 14.74
CA TRP A 589 -6.42 -6.75 15.48
C TRP A 589 -5.64 -5.62 16.15
N LYS A 590 -6.10 -4.40 15.93
CA LYS A 590 -5.47 -3.17 16.44
C LYS A 590 -6.25 -2.66 17.65
N PHE A 591 -5.53 -2.35 18.75
CA PHE A 591 -6.15 -1.70 19.90
C PHE A 591 -6.71 -0.32 19.48
N PRO A 592 -7.94 0.01 19.86
CA PRO A 592 -8.54 1.31 19.50
C PRO A 592 -7.79 2.49 20.13
N ASP A 593 -7.92 3.65 19.52
CA ASP A 593 -7.28 4.89 19.96
C ASP A 593 -7.78 5.34 21.35
N SER A 594 -8.95 4.85 21.78
CA SER A 594 -9.52 5.12 23.11
C SER A 594 -9.18 4.05 24.14
N SER A 595 -8.22 3.16 23.86
CA SER A 595 -7.91 2.09 24.80
C SER A 595 -7.29 2.62 26.08
N UNK A 596 -7.70 2.12 27.00
CA UNK A 596 -7.30 2.65 28.18
C UNK A 596 -5.91 2.27 28.47
N GLY A 597 -5.44 2.88 29.14
CA GLY A 597 -4.15 2.52 29.66
C GLY A 597 -4.25 1.57 30.83
N ILE A 598 -3.28 0.72 30.98
CA ILE A 598 -3.19 -0.22 32.10
C ILE A 598 -2.37 0.45 33.21
N LEU A 599 -2.93 0.61 34.40
CA LEU A 599 -2.23 1.21 35.54
C LEU A 599 -1.03 0.33 35.96
N PRO A 600 -0.04 0.90 36.67
CA PRO A 600 1.09 0.13 37.18
C PRO A 600 0.66 -1.12 37.96
N ASN A 601 1.20 -2.26 37.59
CA ASN A 601 0.93 -3.56 38.23
C ASN A 601 -0.52 -4.04 38.10
N ASP A 602 -1.31 -3.45 37.17
CA ASP A 602 -2.72 -3.78 36.97
C ASP A 602 -2.88 -4.67 35.72
N TYR A 603 -4.12 -5.08 35.47
CA TYR A 603 -4.50 -6.05 34.41
C TYR A 603 -5.59 -5.47 33.53
N ILE A 604 -5.70 -5.96 32.28
CA ILE A 604 -6.81 -5.66 31.39
C ILE A 604 -7.23 -6.94 30.67
N LEU A 605 -8.55 -7.14 30.54
CA LEU A 605 -9.13 -8.29 29.84
C LEU A 605 -9.52 -7.87 28.43
N ILE A 606 -9.22 -8.71 27.45
CA ILE A 606 -9.58 -8.52 26.04
C ILE A 606 -10.38 -9.76 25.62
N TRP A 607 -11.61 -9.55 25.14
CA TRP A 607 -12.50 -10.58 24.67
C TRP A 607 -12.15 -11.02 23.25
N CYS A 608 -12.01 -12.31 23.05
CA CYS A 608 -11.61 -12.90 21.75
C CYS A 608 -12.80 -13.63 21.17
N ASP A 609 -13.72 -12.89 20.54
CA ASP A 609 -15.08 -13.34 20.24
C ASP A 609 -15.58 -13.03 18.83
N GLU A 610 -14.77 -12.30 18.02
CA GLU A 610 -15.17 -11.84 16.67
C GLU A 610 -16.34 -10.83 16.69
N ASP A 611 -16.65 -10.21 17.85
CA ASP A 611 -17.83 -9.35 17.99
C ASP A 611 -17.45 -7.92 18.39
N GLN A 612 -16.71 -7.25 17.53
CA GLN A 612 -16.18 -5.90 17.75
C GLN A 612 -17.28 -4.85 17.99
N ASP A 613 -18.54 -5.14 17.65
CA ASP A 613 -19.66 -4.24 17.88
C ASP A 613 -20.04 -4.14 19.38
N GLN A 614 -19.58 -5.09 20.20
CA GLN A 614 -19.89 -5.11 21.64
C GLN A 614 -18.99 -4.16 22.44
N GLY A 615 -17.78 -3.83 21.95
CA GLY A 615 -16.91 -2.91 22.67
C GLY A 615 -15.49 -2.80 22.12
N ASN A 616 -14.76 -1.85 22.70
CA ASN A 616 -13.39 -1.54 22.26
C ASN A 616 -12.36 -2.63 22.60
N LEU A 617 -12.70 -3.56 23.50
CA LEU A 617 -11.81 -4.64 23.90
C LEU A 617 -12.31 -6.01 23.41
N HIS A 618 -13.01 -6.02 22.26
CA HIS A 618 -13.48 -7.21 21.56
C HIS A 618 -12.71 -7.37 20.25
N THR A 619 -12.07 -8.52 20.05
CA THR A 619 -11.21 -8.74 18.90
C THR A 619 -11.98 -9.23 17.68
N ASN A 620 -11.31 -9.22 16.52
CA ASN A 620 -11.82 -9.79 15.27
C ASN A 620 -11.43 -11.26 15.09
N PHE A 621 -11.16 -11.96 16.20
CA PHE A 621 -10.80 -13.41 16.18
C PHE A 621 -11.20 -14.08 17.48
N LYS A 622 -11.36 -15.40 17.43
CA LYS A 622 -11.61 -16.26 18.59
C LYS A 622 -10.36 -17.09 18.91
N LEU A 623 -10.22 -17.50 20.16
CA LEU A 623 -9.17 -18.42 20.55
C LEU A 623 -9.57 -19.87 20.26
N SER A 624 -8.61 -20.70 19.89
CA SER A 624 -8.85 -22.11 19.65
C SER A 624 -8.60 -22.93 20.92
N SER A 625 -9.63 -23.59 21.45
CA SER A 625 -9.46 -24.48 22.59
C SER A 625 -8.48 -25.63 22.31
N GLY A 626 -8.19 -25.93 21.04
CA GLY A 626 -7.18 -26.91 20.65
C GLY A 626 -5.74 -26.44 20.84
N GLY A 627 -5.56 -25.16 21.19
CA GLY A 627 -4.25 -24.52 21.33
C GLY A 627 -3.81 -23.80 20.05
N GLU A 628 -3.15 -22.67 20.22
CA GLU A 628 -2.60 -21.89 19.10
C GLU A 628 -1.57 -20.85 19.57
N PHE A 629 -1.08 -20.07 18.64
CA PHE A 629 -0.17 -18.95 18.88
C PHE A 629 -0.98 -17.72 19.29
N LEU A 630 -0.40 -16.91 20.18
CA LEU A 630 -0.95 -15.61 20.58
C LEU A 630 0.22 -14.65 20.80
N ALA A 631 0.13 -13.42 20.31
CA ALA A 631 1.20 -12.43 20.47
C ALA A 631 0.68 -11.02 20.61
N LEU A 632 1.35 -10.25 21.45
CA LEU A 632 1.18 -8.80 21.59
C LEU A 632 2.27 -8.12 20.79
N ILE A 633 1.88 -7.18 19.93
CA ILE A 633 2.75 -6.57 18.93
C ILE A 633 2.81 -5.05 19.19
N HIS A 634 4.01 -4.51 19.07
CA HIS A 634 4.31 -3.09 19.16
C HIS A 634 3.59 -2.31 18.04
N PRO A 635 3.30 -1.01 18.22
CA PRO A 635 2.67 -0.20 17.17
C PRO A 635 3.38 -0.18 15.81
N ASP A 636 4.67 -0.59 15.75
CA ASP A 636 5.36 -0.71 14.45
C ASP A 636 4.82 -1.85 13.56
N GLY A 637 3.94 -2.70 14.11
CA GLY A 637 3.33 -3.82 13.39
C GLY A 637 4.26 -5.02 13.18
N GLU A 638 5.50 -4.97 13.70
CA GLU A 638 6.53 -5.98 13.43
C GLU A 638 7.16 -6.54 14.72
N THR A 639 7.39 -5.69 15.71
CA THR A 639 8.08 -6.08 16.96
C THR A 639 7.14 -6.84 17.89
N ILE A 640 7.47 -8.09 18.17
CA ILE A 640 6.73 -8.91 19.13
C ILE A 640 7.18 -8.50 20.54
N LEU A 641 6.26 -7.90 21.31
CA LEU A 641 6.51 -7.53 22.70
C LEU A 641 6.46 -8.74 23.60
N ASP A 642 5.48 -9.61 23.39
CA ASP A 642 5.33 -10.86 24.15
C ASP A 642 4.57 -11.86 23.29
N SER A 643 4.81 -13.16 23.53
CA SER A 643 4.08 -14.20 22.79
C SER A 643 4.08 -15.52 23.53
N VAL A 644 3.07 -16.32 23.23
CA VAL A 644 2.93 -17.67 23.77
C VAL A 644 2.31 -18.58 22.71
N THR A 645 2.66 -19.84 22.73
CA THR A 645 1.91 -20.88 22.01
C THR A 645 1.27 -21.75 23.09
N PHE A 646 -0.01 -21.51 23.32
CA PHE A 646 -0.71 -22.23 24.40
C PHE A 646 -1.22 -23.59 23.91
N PRO A 647 -1.28 -24.56 24.80
CA PRO A 647 -1.75 -25.93 24.46
C PRO A 647 -3.27 -26.01 24.52
N TYR A 648 -3.81 -27.21 24.29
CA TYR A 648 -5.24 -27.50 24.41
C TYR A 648 -5.75 -27.08 25.82
N GLN A 649 -6.91 -26.43 25.85
CA GLN A 649 -7.58 -25.99 27.10
C GLN A 649 -8.91 -26.73 27.29
N GLN A 650 -9.16 -27.14 28.53
CA GLN A 650 -10.45 -27.71 28.97
C GLN A 650 -11.40 -26.57 29.36
N GLU A 651 -12.69 -26.91 29.43
CA GLU A 651 -13.74 -25.96 29.87
C GLU A 651 -13.37 -25.31 31.19
N ASP A 652 -13.38 -24.00 31.24
CA ASP A 652 -13.16 -23.17 32.45
C ASP A 652 -11.79 -23.47 33.14
N ILE A 653 -10.80 -23.88 32.37
CA ILE A 653 -9.41 -24.02 32.83
C ILE A 653 -8.57 -23.10 31.93
N SER A 654 -7.99 -22.08 32.52
CA SER A 654 -7.15 -21.13 31.80
C SER A 654 -5.71 -21.62 31.70
N TYR A 655 -4.88 -20.92 30.91
CA TYR A 655 -3.46 -21.14 30.76
C TYR A 655 -2.75 -19.82 30.99
N GLY A 656 -1.83 -19.76 31.95
CA GLY A 656 -1.25 -18.48 32.35
C GLY A 656 0.15 -18.58 32.94
N ARG A 657 0.76 -17.41 33.14
CA ARG A 657 2.11 -17.31 33.72
C ARG A 657 2.09 -17.60 35.21
N VAL A 658 3.04 -18.42 35.65
CA VAL A 658 3.25 -18.74 37.05
C VAL A 658 4.64 -18.24 37.44
N PHE A 659 4.70 -17.27 38.36
CA PHE A 659 5.97 -16.72 38.82
C PHE A 659 6.47 -17.55 40.01
N THR A 660 7.40 -18.47 39.77
CA THR A 660 8.13 -19.14 40.85
C THR A 660 9.31 -18.26 41.29
N GLN A 661 9.68 -18.34 42.56
CA GLN A 661 10.76 -17.53 43.13
C GLN A 661 12.04 -17.66 42.28
N GLY A 662 12.41 -16.63 41.55
CA GLY A 662 13.66 -16.54 40.81
C GLY A 662 13.60 -16.29 39.30
N TYR A 663 12.58 -15.66 38.76
CA TYR A 663 12.53 -15.16 37.38
C TYR A 663 12.47 -16.22 36.26
N ASN A 664 11.85 -17.37 36.52
CA ASN A 664 11.54 -18.28 35.41
C ASN A 664 10.11 -18.03 34.96
N ASP A 665 9.95 -17.63 33.71
CA ASP A 665 8.67 -17.51 32.99
C ASP A 665 8.15 -18.95 32.74
N GLU A 666 7.40 -19.49 33.71
CA GLU A 666 6.74 -20.77 33.55
C GLU A 666 5.27 -20.56 33.22
N TRP A 667 4.72 -21.44 32.41
CA TRP A 667 3.31 -21.39 32.02
C TRP A 667 2.65 -22.69 32.52
N ASP A 668 1.46 -22.57 33.08
CA ASP A 668 0.74 -23.72 33.61
C ASP A 668 -0.78 -23.54 33.46
N TYR A 669 -1.50 -24.62 33.66
CA TYR A 669 -2.96 -24.56 33.73
C TYR A 669 -3.38 -23.97 35.07
N LEU A 670 -4.39 -23.12 35.05
CA LEU A 670 -4.85 -22.36 36.20
C LEU A 670 -6.35 -22.53 36.40
N SER A 671 -6.78 -22.37 37.67
CA SER A 671 -8.15 -21.92 37.90
C SER A 671 -8.20 -20.46 37.43
N PRO A 672 -9.10 -20.08 36.52
CA PRO A 672 -9.06 -18.72 35.97
C PRO A 672 -9.06 -17.63 37.03
N THR A 673 -8.20 -16.62 36.84
CA THR A 673 -8.02 -15.52 37.79
C THR A 673 -8.18 -14.15 37.10
N PRO A 674 -9.29 -13.90 36.37
CA PRO A 674 -9.42 -12.66 35.59
C PRO A 674 -9.23 -11.41 36.47
N LEU A 675 -8.42 -10.48 35.98
CA LEU A 675 -8.06 -9.20 36.58
C LEU A 675 -7.36 -9.36 37.95
N SER A 676 -6.61 -10.45 38.14
CA SER A 676 -5.85 -10.67 39.36
C SER A 676 -4.62 -11.57 39.12
N SER A 677 -3.72 -11.59 40.10
CA SER A 677 -2.48 -12.36 39.98
C SER A 677 -2.75 -13.88 39.91
N ASN A 678 -2.06 -14.53 38.99
CA ASN A 678 -2.21 -15.97 38.74
C ASN A 678 -1.82 -16.82 39.96
N THR A 679 -2.65 -17.79 40.27
CA THR A 679 -2.34 -18.80 41.31
C THR A 679 -2.35 -20.16 40.64
N SER A 680 -1.23 -20.86 40.72
CA SER A 680 -1.13 -22.23 40.17
C SER A 680 -2.22 -23.13 40.78
N LEU A 681 -2.86 -23.91 39.93
CA LEU A 681 -3.79 -24.94 40.37
C LEU A 681 -3.01 -25.90 41.27
N GLN A 682 -3.16 -25.75 42.57
CA GLN A 682 -2.73 -26.81 43.50
C GLN A 682 -3.75 -27.96 43.37
N ILE A 683 -3.59 -28.74 42.31
CA ILE A 683 -4.41 -29.92 42.15
C ILE A 683 -3.96 -30.94 43.20
N SER A 684 -4.78 -31.09 44.24
CA SER A 684 -4.65 -32.20 45.11
C SER A 684 -4.83 -33.50 44.29
N ASN A 685 -3.73 -34.11 43.91
CA ASN A 685 -3.56 -35.51 43.48
C ASN A 685 -4.61 -36.12 42.48
N ALA A 686 -5.45 -35.35 41.80
CA ALA A 686 -6.47 -35.94 40.95
C ALA A 686 -6.29 -35.72 39.45
N LEU A 687 -5.47 -34.76 39.05
CA LEU A 687 -5.04 -34.62 37.65
C LEU A 687 -3.53 -34.84 37.63
N SER A 688 -3.17 -36.08 37.70
CA SER A 688 -1.76 -36.46 37.60
C SER A 688 -1.20 -36.11 36.23
N ALA A 689 0.05 -35.74 36.22
CA ALA A 689 0.87 -35.69 35.02
C ALA A 689 0.50 -36.84 34.07
N ASN A 690 0.47 -36.55 32.79
CA ASN A 690 0.15 -37.50 31.75
C ASN A 690 0.66 -38.89 32.08
N SER A 691 -0.17 -39.90 32.01
CA SER A 691 0.22 -41.28 32.27
C SER A 691 1.18 -41.79 31.19
N PHE A 692 1.39 -41.04 30.13
CA PHE A 692 2.39 -41.34 29.10
C PHE A 692 2.89 -40.03 28.45
N GLU A 693 4.12 -40.08 27.91
CA GLU A 693 4.80 -38.96 27.31
C GLU A 693 5.37 -39.36 25.96
N LEU A 694 5.18 -38.49 24.94
CA LEU A 694 5.82 -38.69 23.63
C LEU A 694 7.28 -38.25 23.74
N LYS A 695 8.21 -39.17 23.49
CA LYS A 695 9.65 -38.88 23.54
C LYS A 695 10.26 -38.64 22.17
N ASN A 696 9.71 -39.27 21.14
CA ASN A 696 10.28 -39.13 19.79
C ASN A 696 9.28 -39.52 18.71
N LEU A 697 9.42 -38.89 17.57
CA LEU A 697 8.64 -39.16 16.37
C LEU A 697 9.58 -39.07 15.16
N TYR A 698 9.94 -40.24 14.58
CA TYR A 698 11.01 -40.26 13.58
C TYR A 698 10.81 -41.39 12.56
N PRO A 699 11.10 -41.14 11.28
CA PRO A 699 11.39 -39.84 10.68
C PRO A 699 10.13 -38.94 10.54
N ASN A 700 10.31 -37.65 10.62
CA ASN A 700 9.28 -36.64 10.28
C ASN A 700 9.99 -35.45 9.64
N PRO A 701 9.90 -35.23 8.33
CA PRO A 701 9.01 -35.92 7.36
C PRO A 701 9.32 -37.39 7.12
N PHE A 702 8.31 -38.18 6.71
CA PHE A 702 8.43 -39.61 6.43
C PHE A 702 7.89 -39.94 5.03
N ASN A 703 8.29 -41.10 4.50
CA ASN A 703 7.85 -41.59 3.19
C ASN A 703 6.62 -42.50 3.28
N SER A 704 6.72 -43.61 4.02
CA SER A 704 5.59 -44.53 4.21
C SER A 704 5.46 -44.97 5.68
N ASN A 705 6.54 -44.93 6.45
CA ASN A 705 6.57 -45.41 7.82
C ASN A 705 7.22 -44.38 8.73
N PHE A 706 6.74 -44.31 9.97
CA PHE A 706 7.37 -43.55 11.04
C PHE A 706 7.22 -44.31 12.40
N GLN A 707 8.07 -43.98 13.34
CA GLN A 707 8.05 -44.57 14.66
C GLN A 707 7.68 -43.53 15.71
N ILE A 708 6.89 -43.96 16.68
CA ILE A 708 6.43 -43.17 17.82
C ILE A 708 7.00 -43.78 19.06
N SER A 709 7.78 -43.08 19.85
CA SER A 709 8.30 -43.56 21.15
C SER A 709 7.60 -42.84 22.28
N UNK A 710 6.82 -43.41 23.06
CA UNK A 710 6.17 -42.95 24.11
C UNK A 710 6.78 -43.54 25.27
N ASN A 711 6.84 -42.85 26.41
CA ASN A 711 7.19 -43.36 27.72
C ASN A 711 5.93 -43.48 28.59
N ILE A 712 5.68 -44.62 29.13
CA ILE A 712 4.47 -44.91 29.92
C ILE A 712 4.87 -44.94 31.40
N ASP A 713 4.38 -43.98 32.18
CA ASP A 713 4.90 -43.75 33.53
C ASP A 713 4.08 -44.41 34.66
N LYS A 714 2.75 -44.53 34.53
CA LYS A 714 1.91 -44.87 35.68
C LYS A 714 0.94 -46.03 35.46
N GLU A 715 0.24 -46.10 34.36
CA GLU A 715 -0.79 -47.12 34.14
C GLU A 715 -0.65 -47.75 32.77
N LEU A 716 -0.92 -49.05 32.68
CA LEU A 716 -1.00 -49.76 31.41
C LEU A 716 -2.44 -49.69 30.88
N GLY A 717 -2.59 -49.25 29.68
CA GLY A 717 -3.87 -49.19 29.00
C GLY A 717 -3.71 -49.24 27.50
N PRO A 718 -4.80 -49.41 26.75
CA PRO A 718 -4.71 -49.38 25.29
C PRO A 718 -4.31 -47.99 24.82
N ILE A 719 -3.28 -47.93 23.97
CA ILE A 719 -2.87 -46.70 23.29
C ILE A 719 -3.49 -46.73 21.91
N LYS A 720 -4.37 -45.78 21.64
CA LYS A 720 -4.98 -45.59 20.31
C LYS A 720 -4.21 -44.48 19.60
N ILE A 721 -3.82 -44.75 18.38
CA ILE A 721 -3.10 -43.81 17.51
C ILE A 721 -3.91 -43.62 16.25
N ASP A 722 -4.37 -42.39 16.00
CA ASP A 722 -5.08 -42.02 14.82
C ASP A 722 -4.23 -41.01 14.00
N VAL A 723 -4.13 -41.24 12.70
CA VAL A 723 -3.58 -40.25 11.76
C VAL A 723 -4.76 -39.55 11.08
N ILE A 724 -4.80 -38.23 11.16
CA ILE A 724 -5.96 -37.42 10.78
C ILE A 724 -5.52 -36.44 9.68
N SER A 725 -6.29 -36.38 8.59
CA SER A 725 -6.07 -35.44 7.49
C SER A 725 -6.44 -34.03 7.90
N LEU A 726 -6.01 -33.02 7.10
CA LEU A 726 -6.31 -31.61 7.34
C LEU A 726 -7.82 -31.28 7.42
N ILE A 727 -8.66 -32.15 6.83
CA ILE A 727 -10.11 -31.97 6.89
C ILE A 727 -10.77 -32.75 8.05
N GLY A 728 -9.98 -33.20 9.03
CA GLY A 728 -10.47 -33.87 10.23
C GLY A 728 -10.83 -35.35 10.07
N ARG A 729 -10.53 -35.97 8.92
CA ARG A 729 -10.86 -37.39 8.68
C ARG A 729 -9.71 -38.28 9.13
N THR A 730 -10.00 -39.29 9.97
CA THR A 730 -9.02 -40.32 10.31
C THR A 730 -8.71 -41.16 9.07
N VAL A 731 -7.45 -41.21 8.70
CA VAL A 731 -6.98 -41.91 7.50
C VAL A 731 -6.30 -43.24 7.87
N GLU A 732 -5.63 -43.32 9.04
CA GLU A 732 -5.04 -44.53 9.57
C GLU A 732 -5.34 -44.58 11.08
N SER A 733 -5.50 -45.77 11.64
CA SER A 733 -5.75 -45.96 13.06
C SER A 733 -5.11 -47.25 13.54
N LYS A 734 -4.51 -47.24 14.74
CA LYS A 734 -3.86 -48.40 15.35
C LYS A 734 -4.09 -48.39 16.85
N ILE A 735 -4.39 -49.56 17.44
CA ILE A 735 -4.49 -49.71 18.88
C ILE A 735 -3.42 -50.72 19.30
N ILE A 736 -2.67 -50.38 20.34
CA ILE A 736 -1.70 -51.31 20.94
C ILE A 736 -1.95 -51.48 22.44
N TYR A 737 -1.51 -52.58 22.98
CA TYR A 737 -1.61 -52.93 24.40
C TYR A 737 -0.20 -53.11 24.94
N PRO A 738 0.40 -52.05 25.51
CA PRO A 738 1.77 -52.19 26.07
C PRO A 738 1.83 -53.27 27.17
N SER A 739 2.89 -54.01 27.19
CA SER A 739 3.07 -55.12 28.14
C SER A 739 3.81 -54.69 29.43
N SER A 740 4.39 -53.49 29.46
CA SER A 740 5.15 -52.99 30.61
C SER A 740 5.22 -51.47 30.62
N LEU A 741 5.41 -50.88 31.78
CA LEU A 741 5.73 -49.49 31.95
C LEU A 741 7.12 -49.19 31.35
N GLY A 742 7.36 -47.92 31.00
CA GLY A 742 8.62 -47.46 30.45
C GLY A 742 8.54 -47.23 28.95
N PHE A 743 9.66 -47.34 28.30
CA PHE A 743 9.82 -46.99 26.88
C PHE A 743 9.11 -48.00 25.97
N THR A 744 8.23 -47.50 25.12
CA THR A 744 7.53 -48.29 24.10
C THR A 744 7.68 -47.57 22.74
N THR A 745 8.05 -48.35 21.72
CA THR A 745 8.16 -47.82 20.34
C THR A 745 7.09 -48.48 19.45
N ILE A 746 6.36 -47.68 18.75
CA ILE A 746 5.23 -48.08 17.92
C ILE A 746 5.53 -47.70 16.48
N SER A 747 5.47 -48.63 15.55
CA SER A 747 5.60 -48.33 14.12
C SER A 747 4.24 -48.07 13.54
N MET A 748 4.11 -46.94 12.81
CA MET A 748 2.94 -46.57 12.03
C MET A 748 3.30 -46.64 10.55
N GLU A 749 2.36 -47.13 9.77
CA GLU A 749 2.50 -47.23 8.30
C GLU A 749 1.32 -46.49 7.64
N MET A 750 1.62 -45.68 6.66
CA MET A 750 0.61 -44.96 5.85
C MET A 750 0.46 -45.67 4.51
N ASP A 751 -0.78 -45.99 4.16
CA ASP A 751 -1.08 -46.64 2.89
C ASP A 751 -0.61 -45.74 1.72
N ASN A 752 -0.15 -46.38 0.65
CA ASN A 752 0.34 -45.72 -0.55
C ASN A 752 -0.74 -44.90 -1.30
N THR A 753 -2.00 -45.04 -0.92
CA THR A 753 -3.09 -44.26 -1.53
C THR A 753 -3.19 -42.84 -0.95
N HIS A 754 -2.57 -42.56 0.21
CA HIS A 754 -2.63 -41.23 0.82
C HIS A 754 -1.69 -40.25 0.12
N ALA A 755 -2.15 -39.02 -0.11
CA ALA A 755 -1.36 -37.97 -0.80
C ALA A 755 -0.22 -37.44 0.10
N SER A 756 0.86 -36.97 -0.52
CA SER A 756 1.88 -36.19 0.19
C SER A 756 1.24 -34.96 0.83
N GLY A 757 1.63 -34.63 2.06
CA GLY A 757 1.06 -33.48 2.75
C GLY A 757 1.11 -33.61 4.26
N THR A 758 0.54 -32.63 4.92
CA THR A 758 0.47 -32.55 6.38
C THR A 758 -0.70 -33.41 6.92
N TYR A 759 -0.43 -34.15 7.97
CA TYR A 759 -1.41 -34.90 8.75
C TYR A 759 -1.19 -34.61 10.23
N PHE A 760 -2.21 -34.88 11.04
CA PHE A 760 -2.13 -34.78 12.49
C PHE A 760 -2.16 -36.17 13.09
N LEU A 761 -1.22 -36.41 14.00
CA LEU A 761 -1.14 -37.64 14.78
C LEU A 761 -1.84 -37.39 16.13
N LYS A 762 -2.82 -38.19 16.45
CA LYS A 762 -3.55 -38.15 17.71
C LYS A 762 -3.31 -39.44 18.46
N ILE A 763 -2.68 -39.36 19.65
CA ILE A 763 -2.34 -40.51 20.48
C ILE A 763 -3.15 -40.41 21.77
N THR A 764 -3.95 -41.41 22.08
CA THR A 764 -4.77 -41.43 23.30
C THR A 764 -4.50 -42.68 24.15
N MET A 765 -4.46 -42.49 25.46
CA MET A 765 -4.40 -43.59 26.43
C MET A 765 -5.21 -43.19 27.67
N GLY A 766 -6.35 -43.87 27.87
CA GLY A 766 -7.32 -43.44 28.88
C GLY A 766 -7.87 -42.03 28.54
N ASN A 767 -7.78 -41.12 29.47
CA ASN A 767 -8.18 -39.71 29.29
C ASN A 767 -7.04 -38.80 28.80
N ASN A 768 -5.85 -39.35 28.58
CA ASN A 768 -4.71 -38.56 28.15
C ASN A 768 -4.61 -38.53 26.63
N LEU A 769 -4.28 -37.37 26.10
CA LEU A 769 -4.21 -37.10 24.66
C LEU A 769 -2.91 -36.38 24.33
N ILE A 770 -2.24 -36.82 23.27
CA ILE A 770 -1.10 -36.12 22.66
C ILE A 770 -1.44 -35.90 21.17
N SER A 771 -1.21 -34.71 20.68
CA SER A 771 -1.42 -34.38 19.25
C SER A 771 -0.13 -33.81 18.66
N GLU A 772 0.27 -34.30 17.48
CA GLU A 772 1.50 -33.93 16.81
C GLU A 772 1.30 -33.82 15.29
N LYS A 773 2.05 -32.95 14.67
CA LYS A 773 2.03 -32.77 13.23
C LYS A 773 3.04 -33.69 12.55
N VAL A 774 2.61 -34.40 11.51
CA VAL A 774 3.47 -35.30 10.73
C VAL A 774 3.38 -34.92 9.24
N LEU A 775 4.49 -35.06 8.53
CA LEU A 775 4.58 -34.68 7.11
C LEU A 775 4.94 -35.90 6.26
N LEU A 776 3.99 -36.33 5.43
CA LEU A 776 4.19 -37.44 4.47
C LEU A 776 4.76 -36.87 3.18
N LEU A 777 5.93 -37.39 2.76
CA LEU A 777 6.57 -37.03 1.48
C LEU A 777 6.78 -38.30 0.66
N LYS A 778 6.11 -38.43 -0.47
CA LYS A 778 6.26 -39.56 -1.42
C LYS A 778 7.07 -39.15 -2.61
#